data_3041b77ddd60cd08b4224d52e147ecce
#
_entry.id   3041b77ddd60cd08b4224d52e147ecce
#
_cell.length_a   1.000
_cell.length_b   1.000
_cell.length_c   1.000
_cell.angle_alpha   90.00
_cell.angle_beta   90.00
_cell.angle_gamma   90.00
#
_symmetry.space_group_name_H-M   'P 1'
#
loop_
_entity.id
_entity.type
_entity.pdbx_description
1 polymer ?
#
loop_
_entity_poly.entity_id
_entity_poly.type
_entity_poly.pdbx_seq_one_letter_code
_entity_poly.pdbx_strand_id
1 'polypeptide(L)'
;MGSVSLPELMDTIASRQNVDSLMTEVLDSLDSLKARPQMVADIVKAFADSISDIDAAPLDTMIPANQASAIKTKRDTTQMDSLELAIYKYNKVIDDSLARDSINKSRKNGIDAPVEYAANDSLVYEASSSRAFLFGSSTVKYQNMDLSSENISMSLDSNLVYATGKMDTTTHKMTGTPVFKMGSDQYEQTEMMFNFKTKKGFITDVYTQQEDGFLTSEHSKRGADGEMFLEHGRYTTCDDPHPDFYIAMSRAKVRPGKDVVFGPAYLVVADVPLPLAVPYGFFPFTKSYSSGMIMPTYGDETSRGFYLRDGGYYFAISDKMDLKLLGEIYTKGSWGVSAASNYIKRYRYRGSFLFSYQNTKDGEKNMPDYQETTSFKLQWNHNQDAKANPFRTFKASVNYSSTSYERSNLSSMYNPQALTQSQRMSSISMENKFSSIGMSLSTSISASQNMRDSTVDLSLPEMNINISNFYPFKRKKAVGDERWYEKISMRYTGNLTNKASKIKEDQLMHTSLAKDWQNGMSHTIPISASFTALNYLTLTPSFNFNGYTVFNKRERSWDQENQKEVIDTITGFYNYYQYSMSIQANTKLYGFYIPSRKLFGDKIQAIRHVLSPSVSFNYTPDFSASHYGFYKTYKKIDKEGNESEVQYSPYTGGMFSAPSNRMSGSVSFTLGNNVEMKVKSEDDSTGFKKISLIDDLTLRMSYDFAAKQNPLSDLDMNIRIKLSKSYTFSTNARFASYVYEADSVGATPRVSTNTTYWEQWKWGRFQGMSQGINYTLDNNKVMNFIKWLKGEKVEKKDDKKKKKPEDEDEWDPDLDTNLDKKMSNKELPEDKGKSKAETDEDGYMTFKMPWSFTFSYNINMHESTDVKKFNYKRMRYPYEFTQSLNFNGNIALSDGWKININSGYDFEQKRLSMTTASLSRDLHCFNMSCRVTLTPYTSYDFSFRCNASTLTDALKYDKRSSGYSNAIQWY
;
A
#
# COMPACT_ATOMS: atom_id res chain seq x y z
N MET A 1 23.84 4.40 -27.28
CA MET A 1 23.99 2.96 -27.46
C MET A 1 24.70 2.77 -28.76
N GLY A 2 25.98 2.44 -28.69
CA GLY A 2 26.80 2.21 -29.88
C GLY A 2 26.36 0.90 -30.56
N SER A 3 26.20 0.94 -31.84
CA SER A 3 25.97 -0.23 -32.68
C SER A 3 27.26 -1.06 -32.72
N VAL A 4 27.24 -2.19 -32.05
CA VAL A 4 28.28 -3.21 -32.21
C VAL A 4 28.07 -3.85 -33.59
N SER A 5 29.09 -3.83 -34.41
CA SER A 5 29.02 -4.40 -35.78
C SER A 5 29.06 -5.93 -35.74
N LEU A 6 28.33 -6.55 -36.67
CA LEU A 6 28.21 -8.02 -36.78
C LEU A 6 29.57 -8.78 -36.74
N PRO A 7 30.70 -8.25 -37.27
CA PRO A 7 32.02 -8.90 -37.16
C PRO A 7 32.56 -9.02 -35.71
N GLU A 8 32.32 -8.04 -34.85
CA GLU A 8 32.77 -8.10 -33.45
C GLU A 8 32.03 -9.14 -32.61
N LEU A 9 30.77 -9.45 -32.97
CA LEU A 9 30.01 -10.51 -32.35
C LEU A 9 30.50 -11.90 -32.72
N MET A 10 30.99 -12.06 -33.93
CA MET A 10 31.52 -13.34 -34.45
C MET A 10 32.88 -13.70 -33.88
N ASP A 11 33.74 -12.72 -33.63
CA ASP A 11 35.05 -12.99 -32.98
C ASP A 11 34.90 -13.39 -31.51
N THR A 12 33.83 -12.95 -30.83
CA THR A 12 33.55 -13.33 -29.45
C THR A 12 32.98 -14.74 -29.33
N ILE A 13 32.32 -15.24 -30.39
CA ILE A 13 31.79 -16.63 -30.41
C ILE A 13 32.88 -17.66 -30.64
N ALA A 14 34.00 -17.27 -31.25
CA ALA A 14 35.13 -18.16 -31.54
C ALA A 14 35.98 -18.51 -30.31
N SER A 15 35.88 -17.78 -29.19
CA SER A 15 36.50 -18.11 -27.89
C SER A 15 35.59 -18.94 -27.02
N ARG A 16 35.84 -20.23 -26.98
CA ARG A 16 35.09 -21.33 -26.31
C ARG A 16 34.83 -21.17 -24.80
N GLN A 17 34.33 -20.07 -24.27
CA GLN A 17 33.89 -19.99 -22.87
C GLN A 17 32.60 -19.14 -22.79
N ASN A 18 31.48 -19.77 -22.40
CA ASN A 18 30.13 -19.22 -22.13
C ASN A 18 29.13 -19.15 -23.29
N VAL A 19 28.83 -20.27 -23.92
CA VAL A 19 27.75 -20.37 -24.92
C VAL A 19 26.36 -20.17 -24.29
N ASP A 20 26.11 -20.59 -23.05
CA ASP A 20 24.81 -20.50 -22.38
C ASP A 20 24.43 -19.06 -21.94
N SER A 21 25.42 -18.23 -21.56
CA SER A 21 25.12 -16.85 -21.19
C SER A 21 24.89 -15.95 -22.43
N LEU A 22 25.58 -16.26 -23.53
CA LEU A 22 25.40 -15.58 -24.82
C LEU A 22 24.09 -15.94 -25.52
N MET A 23 23.62 -17.17 -25.37
CA MET A 23 22.30 -17.58 -25.87
C MET A 23 21.15 -16.85 -25.17
N THR A 24 21.27 -16.58 -23.88
CA THR A 24 20.26 -15.81 -23.13
C THR A 24 20.25 -14.34 -23.53
N GLU A 25 21.41 -13.77 -23.79
CA GLU A 25 21.54 -12.36 -24.23
C GLU A 25 21.08 -12.15 -25.69
N VAL A 26 21.30 -13.15 -26.55
CA VAL A 26 20.81 -13.16 -27.93
C VAL A 26 19.30 -13.36 -27.99
N LEU A 27 18.71 -14.19 -27.13
CA LEU A 27 17.26 -14.37 -27.03
C LEU A 27 16.55 -13.12 -26.51
N ASP A 28 17.11 -12.42 -25.55
CA ASP A 28 16.58 -11.15 -25.06
C ASP A 28 16.69 -10.02 -26.12
N SER A 29 17.70 -10.08 -26.98
CA SER A 29 17.88 -9.15 -28.10
C SER A 29 16.91 -9.44 -29.25
N LEU A 30 16.58 -10.70 -29.52
CA LEU A 30 15.61 -11.14 -30.51
C LEU A 30 14.17 -10.74 -30.16
N ASP A 31 13.84 -10.69 -28.89
CA ASP A 31 12.52 -10.20 -28.43
C ASP A 31 12.31 -8.69 -28.66
N SER A 32 13.37 -7.92 -28.80
CA SER A 32 13.33 -6.50 -29.17
C SER A 32 13.22 -6.23 -30.67
N LEU A 33 13.45 -7.26 -31.52
CA LEU A 33 13.51 -7.16 -32.96
C LEU A 33 12.26 -7.71 -33.68
N LYS A 34 11.20 -8.07 -32.97
CA LYS A 34 9.92 -8.58 -33.56
C LYS A 34 9.23 -7.66 -34.56
N ALA A 35 9.78 -6.48 -34.81
CA ALA A 35 9.23 -5.53 -35.78
C ALA A 35 9.84 -5.60 -37.18
N ARG A 36 10.82 -6.51 -37.49
CA ARG A 36 11.44 -6.63 -38.78
C ARG A 36 11.73 -8.10 -39.14
N PRO A 37 10.76 -8.82 -39.73
CA PRO A 37 10.89 -10.27 -40.03
C PRO A 37 12.04 -10.64 -40.99
N GLN A 38 12.40 -9.76 -41.90
CA GLN A 38 13.45 -10.00 -42.89
C GLN A 38 14.85 -10.04 -42.27
N MET A 39 15.10 -9.19 -41.30
CA MET A 39 16.40 -9.13 -40.64
C MET A 39 16.66 -10.35 -39.74
N VAL A 40 15.61 -10.95 -39.23
CA VAL A 40 15.69 -12.20 -38.42
C VAL A 40 15.99 -13.39 -39.32
N ALA A 41 15.41 -13.44 -40.52
CA ALA A 41 15.67 -14.50 -41.48
C ALA A 41 17.13 -14.49 -42.01
N ASP A 42 17.70 -13.29 -42.22
CA ASP A 42 19.10 -13.14 -42.66
C ASP A 42 20.09 -13.53 -41.54
N ILE A 43 19.76 -13.24 -40.27
CA ILE A 43 20.58 -13.65 -39.11
C ILE A 43 20.53 -15.17 -38.92
N VAL A 44 19.37 -15.78 -39.06
CA VAL A 44 19.20 -17.25 -38.95
C VAL A 44 19.92 -17.96 -40.09
N LYS A 45 19.90 -17.40 -41.28
CA LYS A 45 20.61 -17.98 -42.45
C LYS A 45 22.13 -17.86 -42.29
N ALA A 46 22.64 -16.70 -41.85
CA ALA A 46 24.07 -16.51 -41.58
C ALA A 46 24.57 -17.45 -40.43
N PHE A 47 23.70 -17.77 -39.46
CA PHE A 47 24.00 -18.70 -38.38
C PHE A 47 24.00 -20.17 -38.86
N ALA A 48 23.10 -20.52 -39.76
CA ALA A 48 23.05 -21.84 -40.38
C ALA A 48 24.26 -22.10 -41.32
N ASP A 49 24.66 -21.08 -42.08
CA ASP A 49 25.81 -21.15 -42.98
C ASP A 49 27.16 -21.22 -42.22
N SER A 50 27.27 -20.61 -41.03
CA SER A 50 28.48 -20.72 -40.23
C SER A 50 28.60 -22.02 -39.44
N ILE A 51 27.52 -22.79 -39.27
CA ILE A 51 27.57 -24.14 -38.67
C ILE A 51 27.97 -25.22 -39.69
N SER A 52 27.77 -24.95 -41.01
CA SER A 52 28.15 -25.89 -42.06
C SER A 52 29.66 -25.99 -42.32
N ASP A 53 30.47 -25.02 -41.87
CA ASP A 53 31.92 -24.97 -42.09
C ASP A 53 32.76 -25.45 -40.91
N ILE A 54 32.12 -26.01 -39.88
CA ILE A 54 32.84 -26.66 -38.76
C ILE A 54 33.07 -28.12 -39.16
N ASP A 55 34.27 -28.44 -39.60
CA ASP A 55 34.71 -29.81 -39.79
C ASP A 55 34.35 -30.70 -38.62
N ALA A 56 33.39 -31.59 -38.86
CA ALA A 56 32.88 -32.51 -37.85
C ALA A 56 33.95 -33.52 -37.49
N ALA A 57 34.59 -33.38 -36.34
CA ALA A 57 35.09 -34.52 -35.64
C ALA A 57 33.92 -35.48 -35.33
N PRO A 58 33.99 -36.76 -35.52
CA PRO A 58 32.85 -37.66 -35.55
C PRO A 58 32.12 -37.68 -34.21
N LEU A 59 30.87 -37.25 -34.22
CA LEU A 59 29.89 -37.44 -33.13
C LEU A 59 29.36 -38.89 -33.21
N ASP A 60 30.18 -39.84 -32.78
CA ASP A 60 29.84 -41.28 -32.88
C ASP A 60 29.29 -41.83 -31.55
N THR A 61 28.68 -40.96 -30.68
CA THR A 61 28.20 -41.42 -29.37
C THR A 61 26.71 -41.16 -29.09
N MET A 62 25.91 -40.69 -30.03
CA MET A 62 24.47 -40.49 -29.79
C MET A 62 23.56 -40.94 -30.93
N ILE A 63 23.71 -42.21 -31.35
CA ILE A 63 22.69 -42.87 -32.16
C ILE A 63 22.02 -43.97 -31.33
N PRO A 64 20.67 -43.99 -31.15
CA PRO A 64 20.01 -45.07 -30.43
C PRO A 64 20.31 -46.41 -31.11
N ALA A 65 20.61 -47.44 -30.36
CA ALA A 65 21.07 -48.74 -30.76
C ALA A 65 20.16 -49.53 -31.75
N ASN A 66 19.03 -49.01 -32.17
CA ASN A 66 18.12 -49.67 -33.09
C ASN A 66 18.31 -49.36 -34.56
N GLN A 67 19.23 -48.47 -34.97
CA GLN A 67 19.49 -48.20 -36.39
C GLN A 67 20.90 -48.67 -36.86
N ALA A 68 21.69 -49.18 -35.97
CA ALA A 68 23.04 -49.64 -36.30
C ALA A 68 23.11 -51.09 -36.93
N SER A 69 21.97 -51.72 -37.16
CA SER A 69 21.92 -53.13 -37.69
C SER A 69 21.91 -53.26 -39.21
N ALA A 70 22.04 -52.18 -39.99
CA ALA A 70 21.79 -52.24 -41.41
C ALA A 70 23.07 -52.14 -42.33
N ILE A 71 24.27 -51.91 -41.82
CA ILE A 71 25.46 -51.85 -42.69
C ILE A 71 26.61 -52.67 -42.09
N LYS A 72 26.55 -53.97 -42.26
CA LYS A 72 27.73 -54.86 -42.16
C LYS A 72 28.32 -55.09 -43.53
N THR A 73 29.10 -54.16 -44.05
CA THR A 73 30.03 -54.43 -45.13
C THR A 73 31.24 -55.16 -44.52
N LYS A 74 31.42 -56.41 -44.89
CA LYS A 74 32.65 -57.15 -44.56
C LYS A 74 33.85 -56.39 -45.17
N ARG A 75 34.67 -55.77 -44.33
CA ARG A 75 35.95 -55.22 -44.77
C ARG A 75 36.85 -56.34 -45.20
N ASP A 76 37.43 -56.25 -46.39
CA ASP A 76 38.36 -57.22 -46.92
C ASP A 76 39.72 -57.13 -46.16
N THR A 77 40.09 -58.19 -45.42
CA THR A 77 41.27 -58.22 -44.58
C THR A 77 42.53 -58.59 -45.30
N THR A 78 42.49 -58.84 -46.64
CA THR A 78 43.64 -59.30 -47.43
C THR A 78 44.59 -58.17 -47.87
N GLN A 79 44.22 -56.90 -47.65
CA GLN A 79 45.07 -55.75 -47.96
C GLN A 79 45.48 -54.91 -46.72
N MET A 80 45.29 -55.44 -45.51
CA MET A 80 45.69 -54.74 -44.29
C MET A 80 47.13 -55.05 -43.89
N ASP A 81 47.90 -54.01 -43.53
CA ASP A 81 49.19 -54.12 -42.88
C ASP A 81 49.08 -54.88 -41.55
N SER A 82 50.20 -55.46 -41.08
CA SER A 82 50.24 -56.31 -39.87
C SER A 82 49.77 -55.57 -38.64
N LEU A 83 49.94 -54.24 -38.54
CA LEU A 83 49.47 -53.39 -37.44
C LEU A 83 47.97 -53.11 -37.55
N GLU A 84 47.49 -52.81 -38.72
CA GLU A 84 46.06 -52.61 -38.99
C GLU A 84 45.23 -53.87 -38.78
N LEU A 85 45.79 -55.01 -39.14
CA LEU A 85 45.19 -56.34 -38.90
C LEU A 85 45.14 -56.67 -37.41
N ALA A 86 46.15 -56.30 -36.63
CA ALA A 86 46.14 -56.44 -35.17
C ALA A 86 45.11 -55.52 -34.49
N ILE A 87 45.00 -54.26 -34.91
CA ILE A 87 44.04 -53.32 -34.43
C ILE A 87 42.63 -53.79 -34.82
N TYR A 88 42.39 -54.26 -36.03
CA TYR A 88 41.12 -54.81 -36.45
C TYR A 88 40.69 -56.03 -35.64
N LYS A 89 41.61 -56.94 -35.38
CA LYS A 89 41.35 -58.13 -34.54
C LYS A 89 41.05 -57.74 -33.10
N TYR A 90 41.77 -56.76 -32.54
CA TYR A 90 41.57 -56.26 -31.19
C TYR A 90 40.22 -55.58 -31.05
N ASN A 91 39.84 -54.67 -31.99
CA ASN A 91 38.56 -54.00 -32.01
C ASN A 91 37.40 -55.00 -32.20
N LYS A 92 37.59 -56.05 -33.04
CA LYS A 92 36.60 -57.11 -33.20
C LYS A 92 36.38 -57.92 -31.92
N VAL A 93 37.41 -58.20 -31.16
CA VAL A 93 37.26 -58.86 -29.84
C VAL A 93 36.52 -57.96 -28.85
N ILE A 94 36.76 -56.65 -28.88
CA ILE A 94 36.02 -55.70 -28.04
C ILE A 94 34.57 -55.63 -28.48
N ASP A 95 34.28 -55.51 -29.82
CA ASP A 95 32.91 -55.47 -30.34
C ASP A 95 32.14 -56.77 -30.02
N ASP A 96 32.77 -57.96 -30.15
CA ASP A 96 32.17 -59.22 -29.76
C ASP A 96 31.95 -59.37 -28.27
N SER A 97 32.83 -58.77 -27.42
CA SER A 97 32.63 -58.75 -25.97
C SER A 97 31.51 -57.77 -25.58
N LEU A 98 31.41 -56.58 -26.18
CA LEU A 98 30.32 -55.60 -25.97
C LEU A 98 28.97 -56.15 -26.49
N ALA A 99 28.99 -56.89 -27.58
CA ALA A 99 27.80 -57.57 -28.10
C ALA A 99 27.35 -58.71 -27.15
N ARG A 100 28.27 -59.47 -26.54
CA ARG A 100 27.94 -60.46 -25.50
C ARG A 100 27.40 -59.82 -24.24
N ASP A 101 27.97 -58.68 -23.78
CA ASP A 101 27.48 -57.94 -22.65
C ASP A 101 26.09 -57.31 -22.92
N SER A 102 25.82 -56.83 -24.13
CA SER A 102 24.48 -56.34 -24.49
C SER A 102 23.44 -57.45 -24.57
N ILE A 103 23.84 -58.66 -25.07
CA ILE A 103 22.98 -59.83 -25.08
C ILE A 103 22.76 -60.38 -23.67
N ASN A 104 23.73 -60.31 -22.79
CA ASN A 104 23.60 -60.68 -21.37
C ASN A 104 22.75 -59.67 -20.58
N LYS A 105 22.82 -58.38 -20.94
CA LYS A 105 21.93 -57.37 -20.38
C LYS A 105 20.47 -57.54 -20.85
N SER A 106 20.24 -57.95 -22.08
CA SER A 106 18.89 -58.21 -22.61
C SER A 106 18.27 -59.51 -22.08
N ARG A 107 19.05 -60.45 -21.56
CA ARG A 107 18.58 -61.72 -20.97
C ARG A 107 18.27 -61.65 -19.47
N LYS A 108 18.74 -60.59 -18.77
CA LYS A 108 18.40 -60.38 -17.36
C LYS A 108 17.06 -59.64 -17.22
N ASN A 109 16.08 -60.37 -16.71
CA ASN A 109 14.89 -59.74 -16.09
C ASN A 109 15.23 -58.90 -14.85
N GLY A 110 16.47 -58.38 -14.76
CA GLY A 110 17.04 -57.70 -13.63
C GLY A 110 16.67 -56.21 -13.57
N ILE A 111 16.81 -55.66 -12.39
CA ILE A 111 16.65 -54.27 -12.00
C ILE A 111 17.84 -53.47 -12.59
N ASP A 112 17.62 -52.25 -13.10
CA ASP A 112 18.67 -51.44 -13.80
C ASP A 112 19.70 -50.81 -12.84
N ALA A 113 19.53 -50.94 -11.52
CA ALA A 113 20.45 -50.46 -10.50
C ALA A 113 20.50 -51.40 -9.27
N PRO A 114 21.56 -51.35 -8.48
CA PRO A 114 21.59 -52.10 -7.23
C PRO A 114 20.53 -51.60 -6.24
N VAL A 115 19.95 -52.58 -5.52
CA VAL A 115 19.03 -52.27 -4.41
C VAL A 115 19.83 -52.36 -3.11
N GLU A 116 19.91 -51.28 -2.37
CA GLU A 116 20.46 -51.22 -1.02
C GLU A 116 19.34 -51.53 -0.02
N TYR A 117 19.57 -52.42 0.91
CA TYR A 117 18.61 -52.78 1.95
C TYR A 117 19.28 -52.96 3.30
N ALA A 118 18.58 -52.55 4.36
CA ALA A 118 19.02 -52.74 5.72
C ALA A 118 17.81 -53.08 6.63
N ALA A 119 18.05 -53.86 7.63
CA ALA A 119 17.07 -54.23 8.65
C ALA A 119 17.76 -54.22 10.03
N ASN A 120 17.07 -53.75 11.06
CA ASN A 120 17.64 -53.71 12.40
C ASN A 120 17.52 -55.04 13.15
N ASP A 121 16.43 -55.77 12.96
CA ASP A 121 16.25 -57.05 13.70
C ASP A 121 16.83 -58.24 12.94
N SER A 122 16.25 -58.57 11.77
CA SER A 122 16.69 -59.70 10.98
C SER A 122 16.42 -59.55 9.49
N LEU A 123 17.25 -60.22 8.69
CA LEU A 123 17.10 -60.37 7.27
C LEU A 123 17.08 -61.84 6.91
N VAL A 124 16.03 -62.32 6.29
CA VAL A 124 15.88 -63.68 5.84
C VAL A 124 15.79 -63.70 4.32
N TYR A 125 16.72 -64.41 3.69
CA TYR A 125 16.72 -64.64 2.25
C TYR A 125 16.38 -66.10 1.93
N GLU A 126 15.26 -66.25 1.24
CA GLU A 126 14.83 -67.57 0.76
C GLU A 126 15.27 -67.77 -0.68
N ALA A 127 16.32 -68.55 -0.87
CA ALA A 127 16.94 -68.78 -2.19
C ALA A 127 16.02 -69.53 -3.18
N SER A 128 15.15 -70.42 -2.68
CA SER A 128 14.26 -71.22 -3.49
C SER A 128 13.18 -70.40 -4.16
N SER A 129 12.69 -69.34 -3.52
CA SER A 129 11.64 -68.45 -4.01
C SER A 129 12.17 -67.07 -4.42
N SER A 130 13.49 -66.83 -4.35
CA SER A 130 14.12 -65.53 -4.61
C SER A 130 13.46 -64.40 -3.85
N ARG A 131 13.09 -64.64 -2.56
CA ARG A 131 12.46 -63.65 -1.68
C ARG A 131 13.38 -63.24 -0.54
N ALA A 132 13.34 -61.93 -0.24
CA ALA A 132 14.00 -61.38 0.93
C ALA A 132 12.92 -60.81 1.89
N PHE A 133 13.06 -61.12 3.18
CA PHE A 133 12.22 -60.62 4.25
C PHE A 133 13.11 -59.81 5.22
N LEU A 134 12.72 -58.57 5.47
CA LEU A 134 13.40 -57.63 6.35
C LEU A 134 12.48 -57.28 7.52
N PHE A 135 13.00 -57.34 8.73
CA PHE A 135 12.25 -57.11 9.95
C PHE A 135 12.97 -56.08 10.84
N GLY A 136 12.19 -55.21 11.48
CA GLY A 136 12.67 -54.21 12.42
C GLY A 136 13.24 -52.98 11.72
N SER A 137 12.44 -51.87 11.66
CA SER A 137 12.83 -50.57 11.08
C SER A 137 13.68 -50.71 9.78
N SER A 138 13.15 -51.48 8.88
CA SER A 138 13.76 -51.86 7.61
C SER A 138 13.79 -50.72 6.61
N THR A 139 14.86 -50.66 5.81
CA THR A 139 14.99 -49.67 4.75
C THR A 139 15.40 -50.31 3.42
N VAL A 140 14.81 -49.85 2.33
CA VAL A 140 15.16 -50.27 0.95
C VAL A 140 15.33 -49.03 0.10
N LYS A 141 16.52 -48.90 -0.53
CA LYS A 141 16.84 -47.82 -1.43
C LYS A 141 17.09 -48.32 -2.84
N TYR A 142 16.47 -47.66 -3.80
CA TYR A 142 16.63 -47.95 -5.22
C TYR A 142 16.57 -46.67 -6.03
N GLN A 143 17.68 -46.29 -6.65
CA GLN A 143 17.86 -45.04 -7.40
C GLN A 143 17.47 -43.81 -6.54
N ASN A 144 16.37 -43.10 -6.86
CA ASN A 144 15.84 -41.95 -6.13
C ASN A 144 14.65 -42.33 -5.22
N MET A 145 14.46 -43.60 -4.94
CA MET A 145 13.41 -44.14 -4.09
C MET A 145 13.98 -44.60 -2.76
N ASP A 146 13.34 -44.26 -1.67
CA ASP A 146 13.67 -44.65 -0.30
C ASP A 146 12.38 -45.13 0.38
N LEU A 147 12.36 -46.39 0.80
CA LEU A 147 11.25 -47.02 1.49
C LEU A 147 11.70 -47.45 2.87
N SER A 148 11.04 -46.99 3.91
CA SER A 148 11.26 -47.44 5.27
C SER A 148 9.97 -48.01 5.86
N SER A 149 10.04 -49.14 6.58
CA SER A 149 8.94 -49.77 7.23
C SER A 149 9.39 -50.74 8.30
N GLU A 150 8.52 -51.18 9.19
CA GLU A 150 8.86 -52.24 10.18
C GLU A 150 9.08 -53.54 9.49
N ASN A 151 8.22 -53.96 8.55
CA ASN A 151 8.35 -55.20 7.80
C ASN A 151 8.37 -54.91 6.29
N ILE A 152 9.39 -55.46 5.60
CA ILE A 152 9.47 -55.40 4.14
C ILE A 152 9.72 -56.77 3.57
N SER A 153 8.89 -57.21 2.62
CA SER A 153 9.16 -58.42 1.85
C SER A 153 9.40 -58.03 0.38
N MET A 154 10.42 -58.60 -0.21
CA MET A 154 10.85 -58.29 -1.56
C MET A 154 10.99 -59.57 -2.38
N SER A 155 10.31 -59.60 -3.55
CA SER A 155 10.49 -60.67 -4.52
C SER A 155 11.39 -60.16 -5.66
N LEU A 156 12.58 -60.77 -5.75
CA LEU A 156 13.60 -60.38 -6.72
C LEU A 156 13.21 -60.77 -8.16
N ASP A 157 12.51 -61.87 -8.35
CA ASP A 157 12.07 -62.31 -9.67
C ASP A 157 10.96 -61.44 -10.28
N SER A 158 10.01 -61.03 -9.45
CA SER A 158 8.89 -60.20 -9.88
C SER A 158 9.18 -58.70 -9.73
N ASN A 159 10.32 -58.34 -9.15
CA ASN A 159 10.68 -56.93 -8.80
C ASN A 159 9.64 -56.23 -7.92
N LEU A 160 8.93 -57.01 -7.09
CA LEU A 160 7.85 -56.54 -6.26
C LEU A 160 8.31 -56.41 -4.81
N VAL A 161 7.96 -55.28 -4.19
CA VAL A 161 8.14 -55.03 -2.78
C VAL A 161 6.79 -54.84 -2.13
N TYR A 162 6.60 -55.49 -1.00
CA TYR A 162 5.46 -55.32 -0.10
C TYR A 162 5.99 -54.88 1.26
N ALA A 163 5.40 -53.77 1.77
CA ALA A 163 5.78 -53.19 3.05
C ALA A 163 4.55 -52.99 3.94
N THR A 164 4.70 -53.28 5.23
CA THR A 164 3.65 -53.11 6.22
C THR A 164 4.25 -52.79 7.60
N GLY A 165 3.48 -52.07 8.40
CA GLY A 165 3.79 -51.82 9.78
C GLY A 165 3.60 -53.06 10.67
N LYS A 166 3.84 -52.93 11.97
CA LYS A 166 3.60 -53.93 13.01
C LYS A 166 2.49 -53.42 13.93
N MET A 167 1.53 -54.28 14.24
CA MET A 167 0.46 -53.96 15.21
C MET A 167 1.03 -54.00 16.63
N ASP A 168 0.98 -52.90 17.36
CA ASP A 168 1.31 -52.89 18.77
C ASP A 168 0.19 -53.55 19.57
N THR A 169 0.52 -54.60 20.28
CA THR A 169 -0.44 -55.40 21.07
C THR A 169 -1.01 -54.66 22.28
N THR A 170 -0.35 -53.58 22.73
CA THR A 170 -0.74 -52.74 23.88
C THR A 170 -1.71 -51.62 23.50
N THR A 171 -1.45 -50.97 22.38
CA THR A 171 -2.20 -49.78 21.95
C THR A 171 -3.19 -50.10 20.82
N HIS A 172 -3.13 -51.29 20.23
CA HIS A 172 -3.92 -51.70 19.04
C HIS A 172 -3.74 -50.73 17.85
N LYS A 173 -2.60 -50.02 17.77
CA LYS A 173 -2.26 -49.14 16.66
C LYS A 173 -1.13 -49.73 15.83
N MET A 174 -1.17 -49.49 14.53
CA MET A 174 -0.05 -49.82 13.64
C MET A 174 1.14 -48.88 13.93
N THR A 175 2.32 -49.46 14.14
CA THR A 175 3.57 -48.72 14.36
C THR A 175 4.59 -49.12 13.30
N GLY A 176 5.52 -48.20 12.96
CA GLY A 176 6.51 -48.49 11.91
C GLY A 176 5.90 -48.65 10.53
N THR A 177 4.81 -47.92 10.25
CA THR A 177 4.10 -47.92 8.95
C THR A 177 5.03 -47.51 7.81
N PRO A 178 4.83 -48.01 6.60
CA PRO A 178 5.68 -47.74 5.46
C PRO A 178 5.70 -46.23 5.14
N VAL A 179 6.91 -45.68 4.97
CA VAL A 179 7.16 -44.35 4.47
C VAL A 179 7.96 -44.45 3.17
N PHE A 180 7.33 -44.05 2.09
CA PHE A 180 7.95 -44.10 0.77
C PHE A 180 8.28 -42.68 0.28
N LYS A 181 9.55 -42.46 -0.07
CA LYS A 181 10.03 -41.19 -0.63
C LYS A 181 10.50 -41.40 -2.07
N MET A 182 10.12 -40.47 -2.94
CA MET A 182 10.57 -40.43 -4.31
C MET A 182 10.78 -39.00 -4.79
N GLY A 183 12.02 -38.58 -4.87
CA GLY A 183 12.35 -37.18 -5.13
C GLY A 183 11.94 -36.29 -3.96
N SER A 184 11.08 -35.30 -4.22
CA SER A 184 10.51 -34.40 -3.22
C SER A 184 9.28 -34.96 -2.50
N ASP A 185 8.66 -36.01 -3.06
CA ASP A 185 7.36 -36.48 -2.59
C ASP A 185 7.54 -37.53 -1.51
N GLN A 186 6.79 -37.43 -0.43
CA GLN A 186 6.72 -38.39 0.67
C GLN A 186 5.30 -38.90 0.82
N TYR A 187 5.17 -40.23 0.98
CA TYR A 187 3.92 -40.92 1.18
C TYR A 187 4.01 -41.74 2.46
N GLU A 188 3.08 -41.53 3.37
CA GLU A 188 2.91 -42.34 4.57
C GLU A 188 1.68 -43.21 4.40
N GLN A 189 1.74 -44.49 4.75
CA GLN A 189 0.72 -45.48 4.40
C GLN A 189 0.67 -46.65 5.38
N THR A 190 -0.44 -47.36 5.41
CA THR A 190 -0.58 -48.57 6.24
C THR A 190 0.06 -49.78 5.57
N GLU A 191 -0.17 -49.96 4.27
CA GLU A 191 0.36 -51.02 3.46
C GLU A 191 0.75 -50.49 2.07
N MET A 192 1.85 -51.07 1.53
CA MET A 192 2.35 -50.68 0.21
C MET A 192 2.79 -51.91 -0.59
N MET A 193 2.37 -51.97 -1.83
CA MET A 193 2.92 -52.89 -2.84
C MET A 193 3.49 -52.07 -3.99
N PHE A 194 4.77 -52.21 -4.33
CA PHE A 194 5.44 -51.45 -5.36
C PHE A 194 6.28 -52.32 -6.26
N ASN A 195 6.26 -52.07 -7.56
CA ASN A 195 7.11 -52.75 -8.52
C ASN A 195 8.20 -51.83 -9.03
N PHE A 196 9.45 -52.12 -8.75
CA PHE A 196 10.64 -51.32 -9.10
C PHE A 196 10.83 -51.16 -10.60
N LYS A 197 10.51 -52.21 -11.37
CA LYS A 197 10.71 -52.20 -12.82
C LYS A 197 9.63 -51.39 -13.55
N THR A 198 8.39 -51.59 -13.18
CA THR A 198 7.25 -50.92 -13.84
C THR A 198 6.94 -49.56 -13.23
N LYS A 199 7.53 -49.24 -12.05
CA LYS A 199 7.29 -48.04 -11.24
C LYS A 199 5.83 -47.85 -10.86
N LYS A 200 5.06 -48.94 -10.86
CA LYS A 200 3.66 -48.97 -10.46
C LYS A 200 3.52 -49.44 -9.02
N GLY A 201 2.58 -48.82 -8.29
CA GLY A 201 2.33 -49.16 -6.90
C GLY A 201 0.83 -49.22 -6.60
N PHE A 202 0.49 -50.04 -5.60
CA PHE A 202 -0.81 -50.05 -4.93
C PHE A 202 -0.57 -49.71 -3.46
N ILE A 203 -1.37 -48.83 -2.89
CA ILE A 203 -1.13 -48.22 -1.59
C ILE A 203 -2.47 -48.13 -0.87
N THR A 204 -2.50 -48.53 0.40
CA THR A 204 -3.67 -48.50 1.26
C THR A 204 -3.49 -47.45 2.35
N ASP A 205 -4.52 -46.66 2.65
CA ASP A 205 -4.55 -45.56 3.64
C ASP A 205 -3.39 -44.57 3.44
N VAL A 206 -3.30 -44.01 2.24
CA VAL A 206 -2.24 -43.06 1.91
C VAL A 206 -2.51 -41.73 2.55
N TYR A 207 -1.46 -41.15 3.12
CA TYR A 207 -1.38 -39.75 3.51
C TYR A 207 -0.19 -39.10 2.78
N THR A 208 -0.43 -38.02 2.07
CA THR A 208 0.61 -37.29 1.34
C THR A 208 0.36 -35.81 1.39
N GLN A 209 1.42 -35.05 1.61
CA GLN A 209 1.38 -33.60 1.47
C GLN A 209 1.68 -33.22 0.03
N GLN A 210 0.79 -32.48 -0.58
CA GLN A 210 0.96 -31.90 -1.91
C GLN A 210 0.90 -30.39 -1.80
N GLU A 211 2.07 -29.74 -1.81
CA GLU A 211 2.28 -28.32 -1.59
C GLU A 211 1.64 -27.81 -0.28
N ASP A 212 0.56 -27.03 -0.35
CA ASP A 212 -0.12 -26.44 0.81
C ASP A 212 -1.31 -27.30 1.30
N GLY A 213 -1.55 -28.49 0.70
CA GLY A 213 -2.67 -29.34 1.07
C GLY A 213 -2.26 -30.76 1.42
N PHE A 214 -3.11 -31.45 2.15
CA PHE A 214 -2.98 -32.84 2.56
C PHE A 214 -4.03 -33.67 1.85
N LEU A 215 -3.58 -34.77 1.30
CA LEU A 215 -4.41 -35.70 0.56
C LEU A 215 -4.35 -37.07 1.24
N THR A 216 -5.52 -37.61 1.58
CA THR A 216 -5.65 -38.94 2.11
C THR A 216 -6.58 -39.78 1.21
N SER A 217 -6.39 -41.06 1.14
CA SER A 217 -7.32 -41.97 0.46
C SER A 217 -7.25 -43.39 1.03
N GLU A 218 -8.33 -44.10 1.00
CA GLU A 218 -8.40 -45.51 1.44
C GLU A 218 -7.60 -46.43 0.49
N HIS A 219 -7.77 -46.26 -0.81
CA HIS A 219 -7.06 -47.02 -1.83
C HIS A 219 -6.47 -46.12 -2.88
N SER A 220 -5.17 -46.30 -3.17
CA SER A 220 -4.45 -45.54 -4.18
C SER A 220 -3.71 -46.43 -5.14
N LYS A 221 -3.74 -46.12 -6.41
CA LYS A 221 -2.93 -46.76 -7.47
C LYS A 221 -2.02 -45.73 -8.14
N ARG A 222 -0.72 -45.99 -8.06
CA ARG A 222 0.30 -45.16 -8.72
C ARG A 222 0.66 -45.70 -10.10
N GLY A 223 0.57 -44.87 -11.13
CA GLY A 223 1.02 -45.16 -12.48
C GLY A 223 2.52 -45.03 -12.67
N ALA A 224 3.04 -45.54 -13.78
CA ALA A 224 4.46 -45.47 -14.14
C ALA A 224 4.93 -44.03 -14.39
N ASP A 225 4.04 -43.18 -14.84
CA ASP A 225 4.19 -41.72 -15.09
C ASP A 225 4.14 -40.87 -13.82
N GLY A 226 3.89 -41.49 -12.67
CA GLY A 226 3.75 -40.76 -11.39
C GLY A 226 2.33 -40.32 -11.08
N GLU A 227 1.39 -40.44 -12.00
CA GLU A 227 -0.01 -40.15 -11.71
C GLU A 227 -0.58 -41.09 -10.65
N MET A 228 -1.45 -40.59 -9.78
CA MET A 228 -2.14 -41.38 -8.77
C MET A 228 -3.64 -41.41 -9.00
N PHE A 229 -4.22 -42.57 -8.86
CA PHE A 229 -5.68 -42.79 -8.91
C PHE A 229 -6.10 -43.12 -7.49
N LEU A 230 -7.03 -42.36 -6.95
CA LEU A 230 -7.52 -42.45 -5.59
C LEU A 230 -8.96 -42.90 -5.56
N GLU A 231 -9.29 -43.74 -4.63
CA GLU A 231 -10.63 -44.11 -4.27
C GLU A 231 -10.91 -43.66 -2.83
N HIS A 232 -12.08 -43.07 -2.60
CA HIS A 232 -12.46 -42.43 -1.34
C HIS A 232 -11.40 -41.40 -0.85
N GLY A 233 -10.97 -40.51 -1.78
CA GLY A 233 -10.01 -39.49 -1.48
C GLY A 233 -10.57 -38.35 -0.61
N ARG A 234 -9.75 -37.81 0.28
CA ARG A 234 -10.05 -36.63 1.08
C ARG A 234 -8.95 -35.60 0.84
N TYR A 235 -9.32 -34.38 0.56
CA TYR A 235 -8.39 -33.27 0.41
C TYR A 235 -8.71 -32.19 1.43
N THR A 236 -7.70 -31.77 2.17
CA THR A 236 -7.79 -30.68 3.15
C THR A 236 -6.53 -29.84 3.10
N THR A 237 -6.61 -28.62 3.58
CA THR A 237 -5.46 -27.74 3.83
C THR A 237 -5.21 -27.55 5.33
N CYS A 238 -5.92 -28.31 6.15
CA CYS A 238 -5.72 -28.40 7.58
C CYS A 238 -4.60 -29.41 7.86
N ASP A 239 -3.62 -29.04 8.66
CA ASP A 239 -2.49 -29.88 9.05
C ASP A 239 -2.76 -30.71 10.30
N ASP A 240 -4.00 -30.67 10.81
CA ASP A 240 -4.43 -31.54 11.92
C ASP A 240 -4.71 -32.98 11.40
N PRO A 241 -4.33 -34.02 12.13
CA PRO A 241 -4.70 -35.42 11.82
C PRO A 241 -6.20 -35.65 11.72
N HIS A 242 -7.00 -34.85 12.45
CA HIS A 242 -8.45 -34.77 12.34
C HIS A 242 -8.85 -33.39 11.79
N PRO A 243 -8.82 -33.22 10.46
CA PRO A 243 -9.01 -31.94 9.86
C PRO A 243 -10.40 -31.36 10.10
N ASP A 244 -10.50 -30.09 10.47
CA ASP A 244 -11.77 -29.38 10.68
C ASP A 244 -12.68 -29.38 9.45
N PHE A 245 -12.09 -29.56 8.26
CA PHE A 245 -12.84 -29.70 7.01
C PHE A 245 -12.04 -30.48 5.99
N TYR A 246 -12.77 -31.15 5.07
CA TYR A 246 -12.18 -31.80 3.92
C TYR A 246 -13.18 -31.92 2.76
N ILE A 247 -12.67 -32.00 1.55
CA ILE A 247 -13.44 -32.35 0.36
C ILE A 247 -13.35 -33.86 0.22
N ALA A 248 -14.47 -34.56 0.43
CA ALA A 248 -14.61 -35.98 0.22
C ALA A 248 -14.86 -36.24 -1.27
N MET A 249 -13.98 -37.02 -1.91
CA MET A 249 -14.04 -37.37 -3.33
C MET A 249 -14.23 -38.86 -3.49
N SER A 250 -15.24 -39.29 -4.24
CA SER A 250 -15.43 -40.72 -4.51
C SER A 250 -14.28 -41.29 -5.34
N ARG A 251 -13.82 -40.60 -6.34
CA ARG A 251 -12.65 -40.93 -7.16
C ARG A 251 -11.89 -39.68 -7.55
N ALA A 252 -10.55 -39.75 -7.57
CA ALA A 252 -9.72 -38.67 -8.00
C ALA A 252 -8.51 -39.18 -8.79
N LYS A 253 -8.02 -38.34 -9.73
CA LYS A 253 -6.76 -38.51 -10.44
C LYS A 253 -5.86 -37.36 -10.04
N VAL A 254 -4.74 -37.66 -9.42
CA VAL A 254 -3.74 -36.69 -8.99
C VAL A 254 -2.58 -36.68 -9.96
N ARG A 255 -2.23 -35.53 -10.47
CA ARG A 255 -0.99 -35.29 -11.22
C ARG A 255 -0.07 -34.46 -10.35
N PRO A 256 0.94 -35.07 -9.71
CA PRO A 256 1.80 -34.39 -8.76
C PRO A 256 2.40 -33.10 -9.33
N GLY A 257 2.37 -32.01 -8.56
CA GLY A 257 2.85 -30.69 -9.00
C GLY A 257 2.02 -30.01 -10.11
N LYS A 258 0.88 -30.58 -10.53
CA LYS A 258 -0.01 -29.98 -11.53
C LYS A 258 -1.41 -29.74 -10.99
N ASP A 259 -2.21 -30.79 -10.82
CA ASP A 259 -3.61 -30.68 -10.43
C ASP A 259 -4.18 -31.99 -9.88
N VAL A 260 -5.36 -31.87 -9.28
CA VAL A 260 -6.25 -32.98 -8.97
C VAL A 260 -7.53 -32.83 -9.77
N VAL A 261 -7.89 -33.87 -10.50
CA VAL A 261 -9.18 -33.99 -11.19
C VAL A 261 -10.01 -35.01 -10.44
N PHE A 262 -11.23 -34.66 -10.02
CA PHE A 262 -12.05 -35.51 -9.20
C PHE A 262 -13.46 -35.66 -9.77
N GLY A 263 -14.07 -36.84 -9.49
CA GLY A 263 -15.46 -37.17 -9.78
C GLY A 263 -16.42 -36.58 -8.73
N PRO A 264 -17.54 -37.25 -8.40
CA PRO A 264 -18.44 -36.71 -7.40
C PRO A 264 -17.74 -36.44 -6.08
N ALA A 265 -17.88 -35.21 -5.61
CA ALA A 265 -17.28 -34.76 -4.37
C ALA A 265 -18.26 -33.91 -3.56
N TYR A 266 -18.10 -33.90 -2.26
CA TYR A 266 -18.87 -33.09 -1.35
C TYR A 266 -17.98 -32.57 -0.22
N LEU A 267 -18.40 -31.47 0.35
CA LEU A 267 -17.67 -30.80 1.44
C LEU A 267 -18.14 -31.35 2.78
N VAL A 268 -17.19 -31.68 3.65
CA VAL A 268 -17.42 -32.03 5.05
C VAL A 268 -16.77 -30.99 5.94
N VAL A 269 -17.50 -30.50 6.95
CA VAL A 269 -17.01 -29.55 7.94
C VAL A 269 -17.37 -30.06 9.32
N ALA A 270 -16.39 -30.19 10.21
CA ALA A 270 -16.55 -30.79 11.54
C ALA A 270 -17.32 -32.13 11.50
N ASP A 271 -16.91 -33.00 10.55
CA ASP A 271 -17.51 -34.34 10.27
C ASP A 271 -18.96 -34.31 9.80
N VAL A 272 -19.56 -33.14 9.54
CA VAL A 272 -20.91 -33.00 9.01
C VAL A 272 -20.84 -32.79 7.50
N PRO A 273 -21.38 -33.69 6.68
CA PRO A 273 -21.46 -33.50 5.26
C PRO A 273 -22.42 -32.36 4.91
N LEU A 274 -21.92 -31.36 4.17
CA LEU A 274 -22.77 -30.27 3.69
C LEU A 274 -23.45 -30.62 2.39
N PRO A 275 -24.66 -30.08 2.12
CA PRO A 275 -25.42 -30.36 0.91
C PRO A 275 -24.83 -29.68 -0.33
N LEU A 276 -23.53 -29.51 -0.36
CA LEU A 276 -22.75 -28.88 -1.42
C LEU A 276 -21.96 -29.98 -2.13
N ALA A 277 -22.59 -30.60 -3.15
CA ALA A 277 -21.97 -31.63 -3.95
C ALA A 277 -21.72 -31.17 -5.37
N VAL A 278 -20.55 -31.51 -5.90
CA VAL A 278 -20.15 -31.27 -7.28
C VAL A 278 -20.00 -32.61 -7.99
N PRO A 279 -20.63 -32.81 -9.14
CA PRO A 279 -20.51 -34.05 -9.88
C PRO A 279 -19.10 -34.26 -10.46
N TYR A 280 -18.37 -33.20 -10.72
CA TYR A 280 -17.05 -33.21 -11.33
C TYR A 280 -16.33 -31.88 -11.05
N GLY A 281 -15.01 -31.92 -10.84
CA GLY A 281 -14.21 -30.74 -10.62
C GLY A 281 -12.70 -30.99 -10.76
N PHE A 282 -11.94 -29.90 -10.67
CA PHE A 282 -10.48 -29.98 -10.58
C PHE A 282 -9.96 -28.79 -9.77
N PHE A 283 -8.81 -28.95 -9.13
CA PHE A 283 -8.06 -27.87 -8.55
C PHE A 283 -6.56 -28.02 -8.84
N PRO A 284 -5.86 -26.94 -9.18
CA PRO A 284 -4.44 -26.98 -9.44
C PRO A 284 -3.63 -26.91 -8.15
N PHE A 285 -2.50 -27.62 -8.10
CA PHE A 285 -1.53 -27.52 -7.02
C PHE A 285 -0.52 -26.36 -7.23
N THR A 286 -0.57 -25.68 -8.34
CA THR A 286 0.48 -24.73 -8.68
C THR A 286 0.39 -23.46 -7.85
N LYS A 287 1.51 -23.02 -7.26
CA LYS A 287 1.73 -21.66 -6.73
C LYS A 287 1.65 -20.60 -7.83
N SER A 288 1.52 -21.03 -9.08
CA SER A 288 1.42 -20.17 -10.23
C SER A 288 -0.02 -19.69 -10.43
N TYR A 289 -0.13 -18.49 -10.85
CA TYR A 289 -1.29 -17.78 -11.31
C TYR A 289 -2.15 -18.64 -12.23
N SER A 290 -3.33 -19.01 -11.82
CA SER A 290 -4.25 -19.79 -12.63
C SER A 290 -5.64 -19.15 -12.70
N SER A 291 -6.28 -19.24 -13.88
CA SER A 291 -7.66 -18.81 -14.08
C SER A 291 -8.62 -19.79 -13.42
N GLY A 292 -9.76 -19.30 -12.92
CA GLY A 292 -10.75 -20.15 -12.28
C GLY A 292 -12.04 -19.41 -11.91
N MET A 293 -13.03 -20.18 -11.48
CA MET A 293 -14.32 -19.65 -11.03
C MET A 293 -14.18 -19.09 -9.62
N ILE A 294 -14.83 -17.95 -9.37
CA ILE A 294 -15.00 -17.36 -8.05
C ILE A 294 -16.40 -17.73 -7.58
N MET A 295 -16.48 -18.44 -6.46
CA MET A 295 -17.75 -18.87 -5.91
C MET A 295 -18.52 -17.68 -5.34
N PRO A 296 -19.83 -17.56 -5.62
CA PRO A 296 -20.65 -16.47 -5.10
C PRO A 296 -20.85 -16.60 -3.58
N THR A 297 -20.97 -15.47 -2.92
CA THR A 297 -21.48 -15.39 -1.55
C THR A 297 -23.00 -15.35 -1.61
N TYR A 298 -23.64 -16.16 -0.79
CA TYR A 298 -25.11 -16.20 -0.67
C TYR A 298 -25.56 -15.60 0.66
N GLY A 299 -26.77 -15.11 0.69
CA GLY A 299 -27.39 -14.55 1.88
C GLY A 299 -28.77 -13.98 1.57
N ASP A 300 -29.31 -13.26 2.55
CA ASP A 300 -30.60 -12.62 2.45
C ASP A 300 -30.52 -11.15 2.87
N GLU A 301 -31.34 -10.32 2.26
CA GLU A 301 -31.52 -8.93 2.59
C GLU A 301 -33.03 -8.58 2.57
N THR A 302 -33.47 -7.83 3.56
CA THR A 302 -34.90 -7.53 3.74
C THR A 302 -35.50 -6.79 2.55
N SER A 303 -34.76 -5.83 1.96
CA SER A 303 -35.28 -4.99 0.86
C SER A 303 -35.25 -5.70 -0.50
N ARG A 304 -34.20 -6.50 -0.79
CA ARG A 304 -33.91 -7.09 -2.11
C ARG A 304 -34.10 -8.61 -2.18
N GLY A 305 -34.31 -9.28 -1.03
CA GLY A 305 -34.52 -10.72 -0.93
C GLY A 305 -33.21 -11.51 -0.90
N PHE A 306 -33.27 -12.78 -1.27
CA PHE A 306 -32.08 -13.63 -1.33
C PHE A 306 -31.15 -13.18 -2.44
N TYR A 307 -29.82 -13.32 -2.20
CA TYR A 307 -28.81 -12.91 -3.16
C TYR A 307 -27.72 -13.95 -3.39
N LEU A 308 -27.16 -13.89 -4.59
CA LEU A 308 -25.85 -14.44 -4.92
C LEU A 308 -24.97 -13.29 -5.37
N ARG A 309 -23.85 -13.05 -4.68
CA ARG A 309 -22.97 -11.89 -4.90
C ARG A 309 -21.54 -12.32 -5.09
N ASP A 310 -20.79 -11.43 -5.78
CA ASP A 310 -19.34 -11.55 -5.96
C ASP A 310 -18.89 -12.88 -6.58
N GLY A 311 -19.83 -13.60 -7.25
CA GLY A 311 -19.54 -14.76 -8.05
C GLY A 311 -19.08 -14.40 -9.44
N GLY A 312 -18.20 -15.21 -10.05
CA GLY A 312 -17.73 -14.91 -11.39
C GLY A 312 -16.52 -15.69 -11.82
N TYR A 313 -15.65 -15.05 -12.59
CA TYR A 313 -14.49 -15.71 -13.15
C TYR A 313 -13.23 -14.83 -13.01
N TYR A 314 -12.15 -15.44 -12.56
CA TYR A 314 -10.82 -14.87 -12.49
C TYR A 314 -10.00 -15.28 -13.70
N PHE A 315 -9.51 -14.32 -14.46
CA PHE A 315 -8.63 -14.52 -15.60
C PHE A 315 -7.19 -14.20 -15.18
N ALA A 316 -6.34 -15.20 -15.13
CA ALA A 316 -4.90 -15.04 -15.01
C ALA A 316 -4.30 -14.75 -16.39
N ILE A 317 -4.37 -13.49 -16.82
CA ILE A 317 -3.95 -13.11 -18.19
C ILE A 317 -2.44 -13.26 -18.35
N SER A 318 -1.68 -12.83 -17.33
CA SER A 318 -0.22 -12.96 -17.31
C SER A 318 0.32 -12.72 -15.90
N ASP A 319 1.60 -12.99 -15.67
CA ASP A 319 2.29 -12.66 -14.40
C ASP A 319 2.25 -11.16 -14.06
N LYS A 320 1.85 -10.32 -15.00
CA LYS A 320 1.83 -8.85 -14.84
C LYS A 320 0.44 -8.25 -14.77
N MET A 321 -0.60 -9.01 -15.09
CA MET A 321 -1.97 -8.50 -15.15
C MET A 321 -3.00 -9.60 -14.91
N ASP A 322 -3.99 -9.32 -14.10
CA ASP A 322 -5.18 -10.15 -13.86
C ASP A 322 -6.47 -9.44 -14.28
N LEU A 323 -7.57 -10.18 -14.34
CA LEU A 323 -8.91 -9.63 -14.51
C LEU A 323 -9.90 -10.49 -13.74
N LYS A 324 -10.74 -9.86 -12.91
CA LYS A 324 -11.89 -10.47 -12.25
C LYS A 324 -13.16 -9.92 -12.87
N LEU A 325 -14.03 -10.78 -13.35
CA LEU A 325 -15.39 -10.42 -13.74
C LEU A 325 -16.34 -11.03 -12.72
N LEU A 326 -17.09 -10.19 -12.00
CA LEU A 326 -17.98 -10.60 -10.93
C LEU A 326 -19.41 -10.15 -11.26
N GLY A 327 -20.37 -10.95 -10.83
CA GLY A 327 -21.78 -10.65 -10.93
C GLY A 327 -22.48 -10.75 -9.59
N GLU A 328 -23.61 -10.07 -9.48
CA GLU A 328 -24.53 -10.19 -8.36
C GLU A 328 -25.96 -10.18 -8.85
N ILE A 329 -26.81 -10.98 -8.23
CA ILE A 329 -28.24 -11.08 -8.52
C ILE A 329 -29.02 -11.22 -7.22
N TYR A 330 -30.24 -10.67 -7.23
CA TYR A 330 -31.15 -10.70 -6.10
C TYR A 330 -32.54 -11.19 -6.55
N THR A 331 -33.26 -11.86 -5.68
CA THR A 331 -34.57 -12.47 -6.02
C THR A 331 -35.65 -11.45 -6.39
N LYS A 332 -35.57 -10.20 -5.88
CA LYS A 332 -36.51 -9.11 -6.25
C LYS A 332 -36.08 -8.37 -7.54
N GLY A 333 -35.09 -8.87 -8.28
CA GLY A 333 -34.71 -8.39 -9.60
C GLY A 333 -33.61 -7.32 -9.63
N SER A 334 -32.95 -7.01 -8.51
CA SER A 334 -31.72 -6.24 -8.51
C SER A 334 -30.56 -7.06 -9.07
N TRP A 335 -29.66 -6.43 -9.79
CA TRP A 335 -28.47 -7.08 -10.33
C TRP A 335 -27.30 -6.11 -10.46
N GLY A 336 -26.09 -6.66 -10.53
CA GLY A 336 -24.89 -5.88 -10.72
C GLY A 336 -23.79 -6.67 -11.40
N VAL A 337 -22.88 -5.96 -12.03
CA VAL A 337 -21.64 -6.51 -12.61
C VAL A 337 -20.46 -5.66 -12.23
N SER A 338 -19.33 -6.31 -12.01
CA SER A 338 -18.08 -5.59 -11.75
C SER A 338 -16.91 -6.25 -12.45
N ALA A 339 -15.95 -5.41 -12.84
CA ALA A 339 -14.70 -5.81 -13.45
C ALA A 339 -13.55 -5.20 -12.64
N ALA A 340 -12.68 -6.03 -12.10
CA ALA A 340 -11.53 -5.61 -11.34
C ALA A 340 -10.25 -6.20 -11.93
N SER A 341 -9.21 -5.40 -12.07
CA SER A 341 -7.93 -5.80 -12.63
C SER A 341 -6.78 -5.18 -11.83
N ASN A 342 -5.76 -5.98 -11.54
CA ASN A 342 -4.51 -5.49 -11.01
C ASN A 342 -3.41 -5.72 -12.05
N TYR A 343 -2.51 -4.77 -12.19
CA TYR A 343 -1.38 -4.90 -13.09
C TYR A 343 -0.10 -4.33 -12.47
N ILE A 344 1.00 -5.03 -12.69
CA ILE A 344 2.30 -4.66 -12.15
C ILE A 344 3.42 -5.03 -13.12
N LYS A 345 4.33 -4.08 -13.33
CA LYS A 345 5.62 -4.34 -13.97
C LYS A 345 6.72 -3.81 -13.06
N ARG A 346 7.49 -4.71 -12.44
CA ARG A 346 8.54 -4.35 -11.48
C ARG A 346 9.44 -3.26 -12.04
N TYR A 347 9.76 -2.25 -11.22
CA TYR A 347 10.59 -1.07 -11.57
C TYR A 347 10.03 -0.18 -12.70
N ARG A 348 8.78 -0.37 -13.12
CA ARG A 348 8.14 0.48 -14.13
C ARG A 348 6.84 1.08 -13.67
N TYR A 349 5.83 0.26 -13.34
CA TYR A 349 4.53 0.73 -12.87
C TYR A 349 3.76 -0.34 -12.13
N ARG A 350 2.80 0.10 -11.35
CA ARG A 350 1.75 -0.73 -10.75
C ARG A 350 0.43 0.02 -10.81
N GLY A 351 -0.66 -0.72 -10.84
CA GLY A 351 -1.98 -0.12 -10.79
C GLY A 351 -3.08 -1.13 -10.55
N SER A 352 -4.27 -0.59 -10.31
CA SER A 352 -5.51 -1.33 -10.16
C SER A 352 -6.63 -0.60 -10.88
N PHE A 353 -7.56 -1.35 -11.40
CA PHE A 353 -8.77 -0.85 -12.05
C PHE A 353 -9.97 -1.57 -11.49
N LEU A 354 -11.04 -0.85 -11.18
CA LEU A 354 -12.33 -1.38 -10.78
C LEU A 354 -13.43 -0.59 -11.49
N PHE A 355 -14.29 -1.30 -12.16
CA PHE A 355 -15.56 -0.78 -12.66
C PHE A 355 -16.69 -1.61 -12.08
N SER A 356 -17.72 -0.98 -11.54
CA SER A 356 -18.92 -1.63 -11.03
C SER A 356 -20.15 -0.89 -11.51
N TYR A 357 -21.14 -1.64 -11.95
CA TYR A 357 -22.42 -1.14 -12.40
C TYR A 357 -23.53 -1.95 -11.71
N GLN A 358 -24.51 -1.27 -11.17
CA GLN A 358 -25.61 -1.87 -10.43
C GLN A 358 -26.96 -1.25 -10.81
N ASN A 359 -27.96 -2.12 -10.95
CA ASN A 359 -29.37 -1.73 -11.00
C ASN A 359 -30.06 -2.28 -9.75
N THR A 360 -30.42 -1.40 -8.86
CA THR A 360 -31.02 -1.73 -7.57
C THR A 360 -32.50 -1.45 -7.59
N LYS A 361 -33.30 -2.45 -7.18
CA LYS A 361 -34.75 -2.36 -7.04
C LYS A 361 -35.10 -2.62 -5.59
N ASP A 362 -35.53 -1.60 -4.92
CA ASP A 362 -35.95 -1.63 -3.51
C ASP A 362 -37.49 -1.54 -3.45
N GLY A 363 -38.08 -2.28 -2.51
CA GLY A 363 -39.53 -2.38 -2.37
C GLY A 363 -40.18 -3.40 -3.30
N GLU A 364 -41.50 -3.42 -3.34
CA GLU A 364 -42.30 -4.30 -4.21
C GLU A 364 -42.87 -3.51 -5.40
N LYS A 365 -42.76 -4.09 -6.59
CA LYS A 365 -43.28 -3.47 -7.81
C LYS A 365 -44.79 -3.19 -7.65
N ASN A 366 -45.20 -1.98 -7.93
CA ASN A 366 -46.55 -1.41 -7.75
C ASN A 366 -46.89 -0.91 -6.33
N MET A 367 -45.96 -0.93 -5.39
CA MET A 367 -46.11 -0.28 -4.09
C MET A 367 -45.52 1.15 -4.12
N PRO A 368 -46.00 2.08 -3.27
CA PRO A 368 -45.52 3.48 -3.25
C PRO A 368 -44.03 3.63 -2.86
N ASP A 369 -43.46 2.61 -2.22
CA ASP A 369 -42.07 2.52 -1.76
C ASP A 369 -41.13 1.89 -2.80
N TYR A 370 -41.64 1.49 -3.98
CA TYR A 370 -40.81 0.93 -5.05
C TYR A 370 -39.89 1.99 -5.63
N GLN A 371 -38.60 1.73 -5.57
CA GLN A 371 -37.57 2.59 -6.15
C GLN A 371 -36.60 1.76 -6.99
N GLU A 372 -36.35 2.19 -8.22
CA GLU A 372 -35.32 1.65 -9.09
C GLU A 372 -34.19 2.65 -9.26
N THR A 373 -33.00 2.25 -8.92
CA THR A 373 -31.81 3.12 -8.93
C THR A 373 -30.68 2.48 -9.70
N THR A 374 -30.21 3.16 -10.73
CA THR A 374 -29.00 2.76 -11.45
C THR A 374 -27.79 3.49 -10.86
N SER A 375 -26.73 2.77 -10.60
CA SER A 375 -25.51 3.32 -10.02
C SER A 375 -24.26 2.68 -10.59
N PHE A 376 -23.18 3.44 -10.61
CA PHE A 376 -21.89 2.94 -11.08
C PHE A 376 -20.73 3.52 -10.26
N LYS A 377 -19.60 2.81 -10.29
CA LYS A 377 -18.35 3.25 -9.67
C LYS A 377 -17.18 2.89 -10.59
N LEU A 378 -16.28 3.85 -10.74
CA LEU A 378 -15.03 3.71 -11.47
C LEU A 378 -13.86 4.09 -10.55
N GLN A 379 -12.97 3.15 -10.34
CA GLN A 379 -11.72 3.39 -9.62
C GLN A 379 -10.55 2.98 -10.51
N TRP A 380 -9.57 3.86 -10.63
CA TRP A 380 -8.34 3.57 -11.33
C TRP A 380 -7.17 4.20 -10.60
N ASN A 381 -6.30 3.34 -10.09
CA ASN A 381 -5.05 3.77 -9.48
C ASN A 381 -3.89 3.32 -10.35
N HIS A 382 -3.04 4.25 -10.73
CA HIS A 382 -1.81 3.98 -11.48
C HIS A 382 -0.66 4.77 -10.88
N ASN A 383 0.43 4.10 -10.59
CA ASN A 383 1.64 4.72 -10.08
C ASN A 383 2.85 4.22 -10.88
N GLN A 384 3.48 5.13 -11.60
CA GLN A 384 4.74 4.86 -12.28
C GLN A 384 5.88 4.90 -11.26
N ASP A 385 6.77 3.90 -11.30
CA ASP A 385 7.98 3.86 -10.47
C ASP A 385 8.97 4.94 -10.95
N ALA A 386 9.60 5.65 -10.01
CA ALA A 386 10.60 6.66 -10.33
C ALA A 386 11.81 6.09 -11.11
N LYS A 387 12.11 4.81 -10.96
CA LYS A 387 13.17 4.11 -11.71
C LYS A 387 12.83 3.87 -13.17
N ALA A 388 11.55 3.92 -13.55
CA ALA A 388 11.11 3.69 -14.93
C ALA A 388 11.58 4.80 -15.87
N ASN A 389 11.50 6.05 -15.39
CA ASN A 389 12.01 7.22 -16.10
C ASN A 389 12.26 8.36 -15.08
N PRO A 390 13.50 8.76 -14.85
CA PRO A 390 13.83 9.81 -13.88
C PRO A 390 13.32 11.20 -14.29
N PHE A 391 12.99 11.39 -15.57
CA PHE A 391 12.54 12.67 -16.11
C PHE A 391 11.02 12.75 -16.32
N ARG A 392 10.31 11.64 -16.16
CA ARG A 392 8.87 11.61 -16.39
C ARG A 392 8.19 10.73 -15.34
N THR A 393 7.18 11.28 -14.67
CA THR A 393 6.36 10.56 -13.71
C THR A 393 4.90 10.66 -14.12
N PHE A 394 4.21 9.52 -14.19
CA PHE A 394 2.77 9.45 -14.43
C PHE A 394 2.07 8.80 -13.25
N LYS A 395 1.01 9.46 -12.76
CA LYS A 395 0.16 8.97 -11.67
C LYS A 395 -1.30 9.21 -12.01
N ALA A 396 -2.14 8.25 -11.70
CA ALA A 396 -3.59 8.38 -11.76
C ALA A 396 -4.21 7.82 -10.48
N SER A 397 -5.12 8.58 -9.90
CA SER A 397 -5.98 8.19 -8.78
C SER A 397 -7.39 8.66 -9.11
N VAL A 398 -8.15 7.81 -9.77
CA VAL A 398 -9.53 8.09 -10.17
C VAL A 398 -10.45 7.34 -9.23
N ASN A 399 -11.35 8.05 -8.57
CA ASN A 399 -12.40 7.51 -7.72
C ASN A 399 -13.70 8.27 -8.00
N TYR A 400 -14.41 7.82 -9.02
CA TYR A 400 -15.64 8.45 -9.49
C TYR A 400 -16.82 7.48 -9.33
N SER A 401 -17.93 7.93 -8.80
CA SER A 401 -19.14 7.12 -8.73
C SER A 401 -20.40 8.00 -8.80
N SER A 402 -21.52 7.40 -9.19
CA SER A 402 -22.82 8.07 -9.02
C SER A 402 -23.08 8.32 -7.52
N THR A 403 -23.80 9.40 -7.22
CA THR A 403 -24.13 9.81 -5.84
C THR A 403 -24.91 8.73 -5.07
N SER A 404 -25.70 7.93 -5.79
CA SER A 404 -26.49 6.83 -5.22
C SER A 404 -25.66 5.57 -4.90
N TYR A 405 -24.47 5.43 -5.48
CA TYR A 405 -23.73 4.14 -5.42
C TYR A 405 -23.53 3.60 -4.01
N GLU A 406 -23.03 4.42 -3.08
CA GLU A 406 -22.71 3.95 -1.73
C GLU A 406 -23.98 3.60 -0.92
N ARG A 407 -25.12 4.17 -1.28
CA ARG A 407 -26.42 3.85 -0.67
C ARG A 407 -27.06 2.61 -1.27
N SER A 408 -26.73 2.31 -2.53
CA SER A 408 -27.26 1.16 -3.27
C SER A 408 -26.38 -0.09 -3.12
N ASN A 409 -25.07 0.09 -2.96
CA ASN A 409 -24.12 -1.03 -2.86
C ASN A 409 -24.13 -1.64 -1.47
N LEU A 410 -24.43 -2.95 -1.39
CA LEU A 410 -24.56 -3.64 -0.12
C LEU A 410 -23.28 -3.61 0.72
N SER A 411 -22.12 -3.72 0.11
CA SER A 411 -20.84 -3.66 0.83
C SER A 411 -20.57 -2.28 1.42
N SER A 412 -20.99 -1.21 0.74
CA SER A 412 -20.87 0.17 1.19
C SER A 412 -21.86 0.52 2.27
N MET A 413 -23.08 -0.03 2.23
CA MET A 413 -24.12 0.20 3.25
C MET A 413 -23.70 -0.21 4.65
N TYR A 414 -22.79 -1.18 4.77
CA TYR A 414 -22.25 -1.63 6.05
C TYR A 414 -20.90 -0.98 6.40
N ASN A 415 -20.44 -0.04 5.58
CA ASN A 415 -19.21 0.73 5.82
C ASN A 415 -19.56 2.18 6.14
N PRO A 416 -19.57 2.60 7.43
CA PRO A 416 -19.91 3.96 7.83
C PRO A 416 -19.01 5.03 7.20
N GLN A 417 -17.74 4.72 6.95
CA GLN A 417 -16.81 5.65 6.32
C GLN A 417 -17.20 5.91 4.86
N ALA A 418 -17.56 4.87 4.12
CA ALA A 418 -18.02 5.02 2.74
C ALA A 418 -19.33 5.86 2.66
N LEU A 419 -20.27 5.61 3.58
CA LEU A 419 -21.55 6.35 3.63
C LEU A 419 -21.41 7.81 4.07
N THR A 420 -20.44 8.11 4.95
CA THR A 420 -20.22 9.47 5.46
C THR A 420 -19.26 10.30 4.61
N GLN A 421 -18.63 9.69 3.61
CA GLN A 421 -17.74 10.39 2.70
C GLN A 421 -18.50 11.44 1.88
N SER A 422 -18.33 12.71 2.23
CA SER A 422 -19.01 13.83 1.57
C SER A 422 -18.32 14.30 0.30
N GLN A 423 -17.01 14.02 0.14
CA GLN A 423 -16.23 14.44 -1.02
C GLN A 423 -15.39 13.29 -1.56
N ARG A 424 -15.24 13.24 -2.89
CA ARG A 424 -14.36 12.33 -3.61
C ARG A 424 -13.49 13.10 -4.58
N MET A 425 -12.24 12.74 -4.60
CA MET A 425 -11.26 13.35 -5.49
C MET A 425 -10.76 12.34 -6.51
N SER A 426 -10.69 12.78 -7.75
CA SER A 426 -10.06 12.04 -8.85
C SER A 426 -8.99 12.91 -9.46
N SER A 427 -7.81 12.37 -9.71
CA SER A 427 -6.72 13.10 -10.34
C SER A 427 -5.89 12.19 -11.25
N ILE A 428 -5.49 12.74 -12.38
CA ILE A 428 -4.50 12.14 -13.28
C ILE A 428 -3.42 13.19 -13.47
N SER A 429 -2.18 12.85 -13.20
CA SER A 429 -1.07 13.78 -13.27
C SER A 429 0.13 13.21 -14.02
N MET A 430 0.78 14.05 -14.77
CA MET A 430 2.03 13.78 -15.47
C MET A 430 3.03 14.89 -15.20
N GLU A 431 4.18 14.56 -14.67
CA GLU A 431 5.29 15.48 -14.46
C GLU A 431 6.42 15.14 -15.44
N ASN A 432 6.90 16.14 -16.17
CA ASN A 432 8.08 16.05 -17.02
C ASN A 432 9.16 17.00 -16.51
N LYS A 433 10.39 16.51 -16.35
CA LYS A 433 11.55 17.27 -15.90
C LYS A 433 12.52 17.46 -17.06
N PHE A 434 12.84 18.72 -17.32
CA PHE A 434 13.80 19.13 -18.36
C PHE A 434 15.07 19.63 -17.66
N SER A 435 15.98 18.71 -17.39
CA SER A 435 17.19 18.99 -16.60
C SER A 435 18.11 20.04 -17.24
N SER A 436 18.13 20.13 -18.56
CA SER A 436 18.97 21.09 -19.30
C SER A 436 18.67 22.57 -18.98
N ILE A 437 17.41 22.86 -18.68
CA ILE A 437 16.94 24.23 -18.36
C ILE A 437 16.37 24.33 -16.94
N GLY A 438 16.52 23.28 -16.13
CA GLY A 438 16.01 23.26 -14.76
C GLY A 438 14.48 23.43 -14.65
N MET A 439 13.74 23.00 -15.70
CA MET A 439 12.28 23.16 -15.78
C MET A 439 11.57 21.86 -15.44
N SER A 440 10.49 21.96 -14.67
CA SER A 440 9.48 20.90 -14.52
C SER A 440 8.14 21.38 -15.05
N LEU A 441 7.48 20.53 -15.82
CA LEU A 441 6.12 20.72 -16.33
C LEU A 441 5.24 19.63 -15.70
N SER A 442 4.32 20.03 -14.84
CA SER A 442 3.29 19.16 -14.28
C SER A 442 1.97 19.48 -14.96
N THR A 443 1.36 18.47 -15.56
CA THR A 443 0.02 18.57 -16.14
C THR A 443 -0.90 17.64 -15.36
N SER A 444 -2.03 18.15 -14.89
CA SER A 444 -3.02 17.37 -14.15
C SER A 444 -4.43 17.62 -14.65
N ILE A 445 -5.24 16.60 -14.48
CA ILE A 445 -6.68 16.59 -14.68
C ILE A 445 -7.27 16.18 -13.34
N SER A 446 -8.17 16.96 -12.78
CA SER A 446 -8.81 16.62 -11.52
C SER A 446 -10.31 16.86 -11.53
N ALA A 447 -11.02 16.01 -10.80
CA ALA A 447 -12.45 16.12 -10.55
C ALA A 447 -12.70 15.91 -9.05
N SER A 448 -13.45 16.83 -8.44
CA SER A 448 -13.89 16.73 -7.05
C SER A 448 -15.39 16.64 -7.01
N GLN A 449 -15.94 15.52 -6.56
CA GLN A 449 -17.37 15.31 -6.39
C GLN A 449 -17.80 15.68 -4.97
N ASN A 450 -18.84 16.48 -4.84
CA ASN A 450 -19.56 16.70 -3.59
C ASN A 450 -20.80 15.78 -3.56
N MET A 451 -20.73 14.75 -2.74
CA MET A 451 -21.77 13.72 -2.67
C MET A 451 -23.06 14.22 -1.99
N ARG A 452 -22.99 15.32 -1.21
CA ARG A 452 -24.16 15.90 -0.55
C ARG A 452 -25.02 16.68 -1.54
N ASP A 453 -24.36 17.50 -2.36
CA ASP A 453 -25.03 18.46 -3.26
C ASP A 453 -25.15 17.90 -4.69
N SER A 454 -24.61 16.70 -4.94
CA SER A 454 -24.53 16.07 -6.28
C SER A 454 -23.88 16.99 -7.32
N THR A 455 -22.80 17.67 -6.91
CA THR A 455 -22.06 18.58 -7.77
C THR A 455 -20.63 18.13 -7.99
N VAL A 456 -20.07 18.52 -9.12
CA VAL A 456 -18.69 18.20 -9.51
C VAL A 456 -17.93 19.49 -9.80
N ASP A 457 -16.76 19.62 -9.22
CA ASP A 457 -15.75 20.60 -9.59
C ASP A 457 -14.72 19.93 -10.51
N LEU A 458 -14.51 20.51 -11.69
CA LEU A 458 -13.57 20.00 -12.70
C LEU A 458 -12.40 20.96 -12.89
N SER A 459 -11.19 20.44 -13.05
CA SER A 459 -10.01 21.16 -13.54
C SER A 459 -9.39 20.36 -14.70
N LEU A 460 -9.48 20.90 -15.93
CA LEU A 460 -9.18 20.15 -17.19
C LEU A 460 -8.59 21.07 -18.27
N PRO A 461 -7.32 21.09 -18.57
CA PRO A 461 -6.20 20.65 -17.74
C PRO A 461 -5.76 21.75 -16.77
N GLU A 462 -5.06 21.36 -15.74
CA GLU A 462 -4.23 22.24 -14.93
C GLU A 462 -2.77 21.96 -15.30
N MET A 463 -2.02 23.03 -15.68
CA MET A 463 -0.60 22.91 -16.04
C MET A 463 0.24 23.81 -15.16
N ASN A 464 1.22 23.22 -14.50
CA ASN A 464 2.18 23.94 -13.68
C ASN A 464 3.56 23.86 -14.35
N ILE A 465 4.11 25.02 -14.71
CA ILE A 465 5.45 25.21 -15.25
C ILE A 465 6.30 25.77 -14.13
N ASN A 466 7.29 25.05 -13.70
CA ASN A 466 8.21 25.51 -12.66
C ASN A 466 9.64 25.47 -13.20
N ILE A 467 10.28 26.63 -13.25
CA ILE A 467 11.72 26.75 -13.53
C ILE A 467 12.41 26.98 -12.18
N SER A 468 13.28 26.05 -11.81
CA SER A 468 14.04 26.12 -10.56
C SER A 468 14.90 27.38 -10.49
N ASN A 469 15.34 27.71 -9.30
CA ASN A 469 16.18 28.92 -9.12
C ASN A 469 17.35 28.91 -10.07
N PHE A 470 17.47 29.99 -10.83
CA PHE A 470 18.62 30.28 -11.69
C PHE A 470 19.20 31.64 -11.33
N TYR A 471 20.46 31.84 -11.66
CA TYR A 471 21.21 33.06 -11.36
C TYR A 471 21.58 33.74 -12.67
N PRO A 472 20.75 34.67 -13.16
CA PRO A 472 20.92 35.24 -14.51
C PRO A 472 22.21 36.01 -14.68
N PHE A 473 22.75 36.59 -13.60
CA PHE A 473 23.93 37.40 -13.61
C PHE A 473 25.20 36.69 -13.14
N LYS A 474 25.13 35.38 -12.89
CA LYS A 474 26.28 34.60 -12.44
C LYS A 474 27.27 34.36 -13.57
N ARG A 475 28.54 34.68 -13.35
CA ARG A 475 29.64 34.45 -14.32
C ARG A 475 29.80 32.94 -14.57
N LYS A 476 30.00 32.55 -15.84
CA LYS A 476 30.28 31.16 -16.23
C LYS A 476 31.61 30.63 -15.69
N LYS A 477 32.61 31.51 -15.55
CA LYS A 477 33.94 31.24 -14.95
C LYS A 477 34.15 32.22 -13.83
N ALA A 478 33.86 31.83 -12.61
CA ALA A 478 34.07 32.68 -11.44
C ALA A 478 35.55 32.61 -11.01
N VAL A 479 36.22 33.76 -10.91
CA VAL A 479 37.53 33.92 -10.29
C VAL A 479 37.33 34.91 -9.15
N GLY A 480 37.69 34.54 -7.92
CA GLY A 480 37.48 35.32 -6.71
C GLY A 480 36.04 35.19 -6.13
N ASP A 481 35.74 36.07 -5.15
CA ASP A 481 34.45 36.06 -4.47
C ASP A 481 33.27 36.42 -5.37
N GLU A 482 32.10 35.87 -5.06
CA GLU A 482 30.85 36.19 -5.74
C GLU A 482 30.47 37.65 -5.53
N ARG A 483 30.23 38.37 -6.62
CA ARG A 483 29.78 39.77 -6.60
C ARG A 483 28.31 39.83 -6.16
N TRP A 484 27.87 40.94 -5.62
CA TRP A 484 26.51 41.12 -5.09
C TRP A 484 25.41 40.79 -6.10
N TYR A 485 25.58 41.12 -7.38
CA TYR A 485 24.58 40.82 -8.43
C TYR A 485 24.58 39.36 -8.84
N GLU A 486 25.64 38.60 -8.61
CA GLU A 486 25.71 37.16 -8.88
C GLU A 486 24.88 36.35 -7.89
N LYS A 487 24.54 36.93 -6.75
CA LYS A 487 23.69 36.35 -5.72
C LYS A 487 22.20 36.54 -6.00
N ILE A 488 21.84 37.29 -7.06
CA ILE A 488 20.43 37.46 -7.48
C ILE A 488 19.94 36.15 -8.09
N SER A 489 19.01 35.56 -7.43
CA SER A 489 18.30 34.35 -7.88
C SER A 489 16.91 34.72 -8.41
N MET A 490 16.53 34.07 -9.47
CA MET A 490 15.19 34.15 -10.04
C MET A 490 14.59 32.78 -10.17
N ARG A 491 13.28 32.69 -10.01
CA ARG A 491 12.49 31.53 -10.23
C ARG A 491 11.27 31.90 -11.07
N TYR A 492 10.74 30.99 -11.82
CA TYR A 492 9.49 31.18 -12.52
C TYR A 492 8.53 30.05 -12.20
N THR A 493 7.28 30.39 -11.87
CA THR A 493 6.17 29.45 -11.76
C THR A 493 5.01 29.97 -12.57
N GLY A 494 4.58 29.19 -13.57
CA GLY A 494 3.40 29.46 -14.39
C GLY A 494 2.33 28.43 -14.11
N ASN A 495 1.11 28.84 -13.76
CA ASN A 495 -0.04 27.99 -13.58
C ASN A 495 -1.11 28.34 -14.59
N LEU A 496 -1.33 27.43 -15.55
CA LEU A 496 -2.52 27.45 -16.41
C LEU A 496 -3.59 26.58 -15.73
N THR A 497 -4.76 27.14 -15.49
CA THR A 497 -5.88 26.45 -14.87
C THR A 497 -7.15 26.70 -15.69
N ASN A 498 -7.85 25.61 -16.01
CA ASN A 498 -9.18 25.64 -16.58
C ASN A 498 -10.10 24.92 -15.61
N LYS A 499 -11.01 25.66 -14.97
CA LYS A 499 -11.83 25.16 -13.88
C LYS A 499 -13.31 25.44 -14.13
N ALA A 500 -14.14 24.44 -13.90
CA ALA A 500 -15.57 24.57 -13.80
C ALA A 500 -16.03 24.08 -12.43
N SER A 501 -16.79 24.87 -11.72
CA SER A 501 -17.16 24.62 -10.33
C SER A 501 -18.65 24.45 -10.15
N LYS A 502 -19.04 23.57 -9.23
CA LYS A 502 -20.45 23.33 -8.84
C LYS A 502 -21.36 22.93 -10.00
N ILE A 503 -20.84 22.15 -10.95
CA ILE A 503 -21.65 21.58 -12.02
C ILE A 503 -22.45 20.42 -11.44
N LYS A 504 -23.77 20.35 -11.73
CA LYS A 504 -24.56 19.17 -11.37
C LYS A 504 -24.16 17.97 -12.21
N GLU A 505 -24.21 16.79 -11.63
CA GLU A 505 -23.79 15.53 -12.30
C GLU A 505 -24.55 15.30 -13.62
N ASP A 506 -25.85 15.61 -13.65
CA ASP A 506 -26.68 15.46 -14.84
C ASP A 506 -26.33 16.45 -15.97
N GLN A 507 -25.75 17.61 -15.63
CA GLN A 507 -25.34 18.64 -16.56
C GLN A 507 -23.88 18.57 -17.01
N LEU A 508 -23.12 17.62 -16.48
CA LEU A 508 -21.67 17.54 -16.72
C LEU A 508 -21.30 17.49 -18.20
N MET A 509 -22.09 16.79 -19.02
CA MET A 509 -21.85 16.64 -20.45
C MET A 509 -22.39 17.81 -21.31
N HIS A 510 -23.07 18.76 -20.68
CA HIS A 510 -23.71 19.89 -21.36
C HIS A 510 -23.06 21.23 -21.03
N THR A 511 -21.90 21.22 -20.35
CA THR A 511 -21.20 22.45 -19.96
C THR A 511 -20.60 23.17 -21.17
N SER A 512 -20.70 24.49 -21.19
CA SER A 512 -20.07 25.34 -22.20
C SER A 512 -18.68 25.79 -21.74
N LEU A 513 -17.64 25.47 -22.49
CA LEU A 513 -16.27 25.90 -22.20
C LEU A 513 -16.11 27.42 -22.11
N ALA A 514 -16.93 28.18 -22.82
CA ALA A 514 -16.86 29.65 -22.82
C ALA A 514 -17.63 30.31 -21.68
N LYS A 515 -18.77 29.73 -21.28
CA LYS A 515 -19.68 30.33 -20.28
C LYS A 515 -19.46 29.79 -18.88
N ASP A 516 -19.28 28.48 -18.76
CA ASP A 516 -19.29 27.81 -17.47
C ASP A 516 -17.86 27.58 -16.91
N TRP A 517 -16.86 27.65 -17.80
CA TRP A 517 -15.47 27.43 -17.42
C TRP A 517 -14.74 28.74 -17.15
N GLN A 518 -13.98 28.74 -16.07
CA GLN A 518 -13.05 29.81 -15.76
C GLN A 518 -11.65 29.38 -16.24
N ASN A 519 -11.10 30.15 -17.18
CA ASN A 519 -9.82 29.86 -17.80
C ASN A 519 -8.84 31.00 -17.47
N GLY A 520 -7.62 30.64 -17.13
CA GLY A 520 -6.61 31.66 -16.85
C GLY A 520 -5.24 31.07 -16.58
N MET A 521 -4.25 31.94 -16.65
CA MET A 521 -2.86 31.62 -16.34
C MET A 521 -2.29 32.63 -15.35
N SER A 522 -1.64 32.15 -14.30
CA SER A 522 -0.87 32.96 -13.37
C SER A 522 0.63 32.78 -13.61
N HIS A 523 1.37 33.87 -13.47
CA HIS A 523 2.81 33.93 -13.61
C HIS A 523 3.39 34.47 -12.31
N THR A 524 4.23 33.71 -11.62
CA THR A 524 4.90 34.16 -10.39
C THR A 524 6.40 34.16 -10.61
N ILE A 525 7.02 35.32 -10.44
CA ILE A 525 8.45 35.54 -10.62
C ILE A 525 9.00 36.11 -9.32
N PRO A 526 9.41 35.31 -8.35
CA PRO A 526 10.17 35.77 -7.21
C PRO A 526 11.63 36.04 -7.62
N ILE A 527 12.10 37.19 -7.29
CA ILE A 527 13.49 37.62 -7.44
C ILE A 527 14.03 37.87 -6.05
N SER A 528 15.11 37.25 -5.66
CA SER A 528 15.69 37.41 -4.33
C SER A 528 17.21 37.36 -4.37
N ALA A 529 17.83 38.04 -3.43
CA ALA A 529 19.26 37.92 -3.19
C ALA A 529 19.52 37.77 -1.70
N SER A 530 20.60 37.11 -1.32
CA SER A 530 20.99 36.95 0.08
C SER A 530 22.40 37.52 0.28
N PHE A 531 22.50 38.44 1.23
CA PHE A 531 23.74 39.14 1.56
C PHE A 531 24.03 38.96 3.05
N THR A 532 25.29 38.75 3.36
CA THR A 532 25.74 38.79 4.75
C THR A 532 26.35 40.18 5.00
N ALA A 533 25.70 40.93 5.86
CA ALA A 533 26.20 42.23 6.32
C ALA A 533 26.80 42.07 7.72
N LEU A 534 27.84 42.83 8.02
CA LEU A 534 28.51 42.84 9.33
C LEU A 534 28.89 41.41 9.82
N ASN A 535 29.15 40.49 8.92
CA ASN A 535 29.49 39.07 9.13
C ASN A 535 28.42 38.21 9.84
N TYR A 536 27.38 38.80 10.44
CA TYR A 536 26.40 38.11 11.26
C TYR A 536 24.95 38.36 10.84
N LEU A 537 24.69 39.42 10.10
CA LEU A 537 23.34 39.79 9.68
C LEU A 537 23.09 39.34 8.24
N THR A 538 22.16 38.44 8.04
CA THR A 538 21.73 38.05 6.70
C THR A 538 20.58 38.95 6.26
N LEU A 539 20.76 39.66 5.17
CA LEU A 539 19.78 40.50 4.51
C LEU A 539 19.30 39.80 3.25
N THR A 540 18.01 39.67 3.13
CA THR A 540 17.37 38.99 1.98
C THR A 540 16.32 39.93 1.37
N PRO A 541 16.68 40.85 0.48
CA PRO A 541 15.73 41.57 -0.33
C PRO A 541 15.03 40.63 -1.29
N SER A 542 13.76 40.80 -1.51
CA SER A 542 12.97 40.08 -2.50
C SER A 542 11.93 40.95 -3.15
N PHE A 543 11.70 40.66 -4.43
CA PHE A 543 10.68 41.27 -5.26
C PHE A 543 9.85 40.12 -5.86
N ASN A 544 8.56 40.14 -5.58
CA ASN A 544 7.65 39.12 -6.07
C ASN A 544 6.71 39.74 -7.10
N PHE A 545 6.82 39.31 -8.34
CA PHE A 545 5.91 39.70 -9.42
C PHE A 545 4.91 38.60 -9.68
N ASN A 546 3.61 38.96 -9.68
CA ASN A 546 2.51 38.06 -10.04
C ASN A 546 1.75 38.69 -11.21
N GLY A 547 1.82 38.06 -12.38
CA GLY A 547 1.04 38.38 -13.54
C GLY A 547 -0.13 37.41 -13.70
N TYR A 548 -1.23 37.88 -14.21
CA TYR A 548 -2.43 37.07 -14.43
C TYR A 548 -2.97 37.33 -15.83
N THR A 549 -3.24 36.24 -16.54
CA THR A 549 -3.94 36.23 -17.81
C THR A 549 -5.26 35.57 -17.61
N VAL A 550 -6.37 36.23 -17.93
CA VAL A 550 -7.73 35.70 -17.80
C VAL A 550 -8.50 35.88 -19.11
N PHE A 551 -9.44 35.00 -19.37
CA PHE A 551 -10.20 34.99 -20.61
C PHE A 551 -11.60 35.60 -20.45
N ASN A 552 -11.92 36.14 -19.28
CA ASN A 552 -13.12 36.91 -19.03
C ASN A 552 -12.87 38.00 -17.99
N LYS A 553 -13.71 39.01 -18.02
CA LYS A 553 -13.79 40.06 -16.99
C LYS A 553 -15.25 40.36 -16.72
N ARG A 554 -15.54 40.94 -15.55
CA ARG A 554 -16.89 41.29 -15.10
C ARG A 554 -17.05 42.79 -15.06
N GLU A 555 -17.87 43.34 -15.96
CA GLU A 555 -18.27 44.74 -15.90
C GLU A 555 -19.48 44.87 -15.00
N ARG A 556 -19.47 45.89 -14.17
CA ARG A 556 -20.56 46.15 -13.23
C ARG A 556 -21.22 47.46 -13.57
N SER A 557 -22.54 47.45 -13.50
CA SER A 557 -23.38 48.63 -13.68
C SER A 557 -24.53 48.62 -12.66
N TRP A 558 -25.12 49.77 -12.44
CA TRP A 558 -26.28 49.89 -11.56
C TRP A 558 -27.57 49.99 -12.37
N ASP A 559 -28.46 49.03 -12.12
CA ASP A 559 -29.82 49.08 -12.65
C ASP A 559 -30.71 49.90 -11.72
N GLN A 560 -31.12 51.09 -12.19
CA GLN A 560 -31.87 52.00 -11.38
C GLN A 560 -33.35 51.58 -11.20
N GLU A 561 -33.94 50.86 -12.18
CA GLU A 561 -35.32 50.37 -12.10
C GLU A 561 -35.43 49.25 -11.05
N ASN A 562 -34.53 48.32 -11.05
CA ASN A 562 -34.55 47.17 -10.13
C ASN A 562 -33.72 47.40 -8.85
N GLN A 563 -33.04 48.56 -8.71
CA GLN A 563 -32.20 48.92 -7.56
C GLN A 563 -31.19 47.82 -7.22
N LYS A 564 -30.57 47.25 -8.25
CA LYS A 564 -29.58 46.16 -8.09
C LYS A 564 -28.36 46.38 -8.96
N GLU A 565 -27.26 45.77 -8.51
CA GLU A 565 -26.06 45.67 -9.30
C GLU A 565 -26.24 44.64 -10.41
N VAL A 566 -25.91 45.01 -11.64
CA VAL A 566 -25.88 44.12 -12.81
C VAL A 566 -24.43 43.81 -13.13
N ILE A 567 -24.15 42.54 -13.32
CA ILE A 567 -22.80 42.03 -13.62
C ILE A 567 -22.81 41.35 -14.97
N ASP A 568 -22.12 41.95 -15.93
CA ASP A 568 -21.95 41.40 -17.28
C ASP A 568 -20.58 40.75 -17.42
N THR A 569 -20.54 39.50 -17.89
CA THR A 569 -19.29 38.80 -18.15
C THR A 569 -18.87 38.96 -19.60
N ILE A 570 -17.77 39.65 -19.82
CA ILE A 570 -17.22 39.93 -21.15
C ILE A 570 -16.07 38.95 -21.40
N THR A 571 -16.21 38.13 -22.43
CA THR A 571 -15.17 37.19 -22.87
C THR A 571 -14.10 37.92 -23.70
N GLY A 572 -12.83 37.64 -23.48
CA GLY A 572 -11.70 38.28 -24.17
C GLY A 572 -10.39 37.89 -23.50
N PHE A 573 -9.29 38.39 -23.99
CA PHE A 573 -7.95 38.14 -23.43
C PHE A 573 -7.54 39.38 -22.62
N TYR A 574 -7.40 39.20 -21.30
CA TYR A 574 -7.10 40.27 -20.37
C TYR A 574 -5.91 39.93 -19.50
N ASN A 575 -5.04 40.95 -19.29
CA ASN A 575 -3.88 40.80 -18.43
C ASN A 575 -3.91 41.86 -17.31
N TYR A 576 -3.53 41.42 -16.12
CA TYR A 576 -3.27 42.29 -15.00
C TYR A 576 -2.12 41.75 -14.14
N TYR A 577 -1.59 42.55 -13.29
CA TYR A 577 -0.46 42.17 -12.45
C TYR A 577 -0.50 42.85 -11.09
N GLN A 578 0.23 42.28 -10.17
CA GLN A 578 0.55 42.87 -8.89
C GLN A 578 1.97 42.47 -8.50
N TYR A 579 2.63 43.32 -7.71
CA TYR A 579 3.94 43.05 -7.19
C TYR A 579 4.05 43.44 -5.72
N SER A 580 4.98 42.79 -5.02
CA SER A 580 5.32 43.10 -3.65
C SER A 580 6.84 43.09 -3.49
N MET A 581 7.31 43.95 -2.58
CA MET A 581 8.73 44.04 -2.22
C MET A 581 8.87 43.69 -0.76
N SER A 582 9.93 42.95 -0.43
CA SER A 582 10.25 42.69 0.96
C SER A 582 11.77 42.67 1.22
N ILE A 583 12.14 43.04 2.40
CA ILE A 583 13.53 42.94 2.89
C ILE A 583 13.45 42.24 4.24
N GLN A 584 14.08 41.09 4.32
CA GLN A 584 14.20 40.34 5.57
C GLN A 584 15.61 40.43 6.12
N ALA A 585 15.74 40.77 7.39
CA ALA A 585 16.98 40.76 8.14
C ALA A 585 16.88 39.71 9.23
N ASN A 586 17.80 38.76 9.25
CA ASN A 586 17.86 37.72 10.26
C ASN A 586 19.27 37.48 10.76
N THR A 587 19.36 37.12 12.02
CA THR A 587 20.64 36.77 12.66
C THR A 587 20.41 35.67 13.69
N LYS A 588 21.52 35.11 14.18
CA LYS A 588 21.50 34.15 15.29
C LYS A 588 22.44 34.61 16.37
N LEU A 589 21.90 34.76 17.57
CA LEU A 589 22.65 35.12 18.77
C LEU A 589 22.78 33.87 19.64
N TYR A 590 23.99 33.61 20.07
CA TYR A 590 24.29 32.42 20.89
C TYR A 590 24.67 32.86 22.28
N GLY A 591 23.87 32.43 23.26
CA GLY A 591 24.18 32.54 24.68
C GLY A 591 24.68 31.21 25.21
N PHE A 592 25.78 31.23 25.94
CA PHE A 592 26.30 30.08 26.66
C PHE A 592 26.32 30.38 28.14
N TYR A 593 25.65 29.56 28.92
CA TYR A 593 25.62 29.66 30.36
C TYR A 593 26.18 28.38 30.96
N ILE A 594 27.16 28.51 31.84
CA ILE A 594 27.72 27.42 32.62
C ILE A 594 27.13 27.51 34.04
N PRO A 595 26.22 26.62 34.43
CA PRO A 595 25.60 26.66 35.74
C PRO A 595 26.62 26.48 36.87
N SER A 596 26.36 27.11 38.01
CA SER A 596 27.22 26.97 39.19
C SER A 596 27.27 25.52 39.65
N ARG A 597 28.46 24.95 39.74
CA ARG A 597 28.68 23.58 40.22
C ARG A 597 28.21 23.37 41.65
N LYS A 598 28.21 24.45 42.49
CA LYS A 598 27.72 24.39 43.88
C LYS A 598 26.22 24.10 43.96
N LEU A 599 25.41 24.56 42.99
CA LEU A 599 23.96 24.39 42.97
C LEU A 599 23.51 23.16 42.16
N PHE A 600 24.17 22.83 41.08
CA PHE A 600 23.73 21.79 40.12
C PHE A 600 24.69 20.60 40.04
N GLY A 601 25.80 20.61 40.79
CA GLY A 601 26.82 19.57 40.70
C GLY A 601 27.48 19.54 39.31
N ASP A 602 28.16 18.44 39.00
CA ASP A 602 28.81 18.25 37.68
C ASP A 602 27.88 17.67 36.60
N LYS A 603 26.57 17.53 36.91
CA LYS A 603 25.61 16.94 35.96
C LYS A 603 25.35 17.84 34.75
N ILE A 604 25.21 19.13 34.94
CA ILE A 604 24.93 20.10 33.89
C ILE A 604 26.23 20.81 33.48
N GLN A 605 26.70 20.59 32.30
CA GLN A 605 27.96 21.15 31.81
C GLN A 605 27.78 22.55 31.18
N ALA A 606 26.74 22.74 30.41
CA ALA A 606 26.44 23.99 29.76
C ALA A 606 24.98 24.06 29.32
N ILE A 607 24.44 25.25 29.28
CA ILE A 607 23.16 25.58 28.66
C ILE A 607 23.45 26.52 27.50
N ARG A 608 22.95 26.13 26.31
CA ARG A 608 23.04 26.94 25.09
C ARG A 608 21.68 27.53 24.79
N HIS A 609 21.60 28.86 24.72
CA HIS A 609 20.43 29.56 24.22
C HIS A 609 20.73 30.09 22.82
N VAL A 610 19.90 29.77 21.86
CA VAL A 610 19.97 30.30 20.50
C VAL A 610 18.77 31.20 20.29
N LEU A 611 19.03 32.50 20.17
CA LEU A 611 18.05 33.50 19.86
C LEU A 611 18.14 33.84 18.37
N SER A 612 17.06 33.72 17.65
CA SER A 612 16.99 33.95 16.22
C SER A 612 16.00 35.07 15.90
N PRO A 613 16.38 36.35 16.08
CA PRO A 613 15.56 37.48 15.66
C PRO A 613 15.50 37.59 14.15
N SER A 614 14.34 37.88 13.64
CA SER A 614 14.09 38.16 12.23
C SER A 614 13.13 39.31 12.12
N VAL A 615 13.50 40.32 11.31
CA VAL A 615 12.69 41.47 10.99
C VAL A 615 12.46 41.49 9.50
N SER A 616 11.21 41.56 9.06
CA SER A 616 10.89 41.70 7.64
C SER A 616 10.02 42.91 7.39
N PHE A 617 10.43 43.73 6.43
CA PHE A 617 9.63 44.81 5.87
C PHE A 617 8.98 44.31 4.58
N ASN A 618 7.65 44.46 4.46
CA ASN A 618 6.89 44.07 3.28
C ASN A 618 6.10 45.27 2.78
N TYR A 619 6.12 45.47 1.47
CA TYR A 619 5.41 46.57 0.82
C TYR A 619 4.67 46.07 -0.42
N THR A 620 3.40 46.42 -0.53
CA THR A 620 2.56 46.18 -1.71
C THR A 620 1.86 47.50 -2.09
N PRO A 621 1.99 47.99 -3.32
CA PRO A 621 1.35 49.20 -3.77
C PRO A 621 -0.19 49.10 -3.77
N ASP A 622 -0.84 50.23 -3.83
CA ASP A 622 -2.26 50.35 -4.14
C ASP A 622 -2.46 50.27 -5.66
N PHE A 623 -2.99 49.15 -6.13
CA PHE A 623 -3.27 48.94 -7.55
C PHE A 623 -4.63 49.52 -7.98
N SER A 624 -5.42 50.14 -7.07
CA SER A 624 -6.64 50.83 -7.43
C SER A 624 -6.41 52.23 -8.03
N ALA A 625 -5.15 52.70 -7.93
CA ALA A 625 -4.77 53.98 -8.54
C ALA A 625 -4.99 53.98 -10.06
N SER A 626 -5.47 55.09 -10.60
CA SER A 626 -5.91 55.22 -11.99
C SER A 626 -4.85 54.86 -13.05
N HIS A 627 -3.57 55.08 -12.75
CA HIS A 627 -2.47 54.77 -13.68
C HIS A 627 -2.26 53.27 -13.93
N TYR A 628 -2.76 52.37 -13.05
CA TYR A 628 -2.72 50.92 -13.29
C TYR A 628 -3.85 50.45 -14.19
N GLY A 629 -5.04 51.16 -14.17
CA GLY A 629 -6.18 50.80 -14.99
C GLY A 629 -6.91 49.53 -14.59
N PHE A 630 -6.65 48.98 -13.39
CA PHE A 630 -7.26 47.72 -12.91
C PHE A 630 -8.56 47.90 -12.15
N TYR A 631 -8.95 49.15 -11.90
CA TYR A 631 -10.19 49.50 -11.20
C TYR A 631 -11.01 50.49 -12.05
N LYS A 632 -12.31 50.35 -11.91
CA LYS A 632 -13.33 51.23 -12.55
C LYS A 632 -14.29 51.71 -11.50
N THR A 633 -15.05 52.73 -11.80
CA THR A 633 -16.17 53.27 -10.99
C THR A 633 -17.47 53.20 -11.74
N TYR A 634 -18.56 52.94 -11.02
CA TYR A 634 -19.92 53.18 -11.52
C TYR A 634 -20.70 54.02 -10.50
N LYS A 635 -21.69 54.78 -10.99
CA LYS A 635 -22.58 55.57 -10.14
C LYS A 635 -23.73 54.71 -9.65
N LYS A 636 -23.91 54.62 -8.35
CA LYS A 636 -25.04 54.01 -7.69
C LYS A 636 -25.96 55.09 -7.19
N ILE A 637 -27.24 55.02 -7.58
CA ILE A 637 -28.30 55.95 -7.14
C ILE A 637 -29.22 55.16 -6.25
N ASP A 638 -29.38 55.56 -5.00
CA ASP A 638 -30.29 54.93 -4.06
C ASP A 638 -31.78 55.35 -4.31
N LYS A 639 -32.72 54.77 -3.53
CA LYS A 639 -34.14 55.10 -3.66
C LYS A 639 -34.49 56.54 -3.30
N GLU A 640 -33.60 57.21 -2.56
CA GLU A 640 -33.75 58.58 -2.11
C GLU A 640 -33.09 59.58 -3.08
N GLY A 641 -32.50 59.10 -4.18
CA GLY A 641 -31.86 59.93 -5.22
C GLY A 641 -30.46 60.35 -4.92
N ASN A 642 -29.79 59.77 -3.87
CA ASN A 642 -28.40 60.08 -3.55
C ASN A 642 -27.47 59.31 -4.48
N GLU A 643 -26.58 60.04 -5.14
CA GLU A 643 -25.52 59.43 -5.96
C GLU A 643 -24.31 59.05 -5.11
N SER A 644 -23.83 57.85 -5.30
CA SER A 644 -22.54 57.38 -4.73
C SER A 644 -21.71 56.70 -5.82
N GLU A 645 -20.42 56.98 -5.84
CA GLU A 645 -19.48 56.30 -6.71
C GLU A 645 -18.98 55.03 -6.03
N VAL A 646 -19.11 53.91 -6.71
CA VAL A 646 -18.65 52.61 -6.25
C VAL A 646 -17.46 52.19 -7.12
N GLN A 647 -16.29 52.08 -6.49
CA GLN A 647 -15.12 51.56 -7.16
C GLN A 647 -15.09 50.03 -7.14
N TYR A 648 -14.82 49.41 -8.25
CA TYR A 648 -14.72 47.97 -8.39
C TYR A 648 -13.58 47.56 -9.33
N SER A 649 -13.11 46.35 -9.18
CA SER A 649 -12.21 45.74 -10.18
C SER A 649 -13.00 44.77 -11.06
N PRO A 650 -12.91 44.87 -12.41
CA PRO A 650 -13.52 43.94 -13.33
C PRO A 650 -13.06 42.46 -13.12
N TYR A 651 -11.97 42.25 -12.38
CA TYR A 651 -11.41 40.94 -12.07
C TYR A 651 -11.92 40.33 -10.75
N THR A 652 -12.73 41.11 -9.97
CA THR A 652 -13.30 40.62 -8.70
C THR A 652 -14.29 39.50 -8.93
N GLY A 653 -14.10 38.39 -8.21
CA GLY A 653 -14.93 37.18 -8.36
C GLY A 653 -14.59 36.36 -9.60
N GLY A 654 -13.54 36.71 -10.36
CA GLY A 654 -12.97 35.89 -11.42
C GLY A 654 -12.12 34.73 -10.87
N MET A 655 -11.34 34.12 -11.73
CA MET A 655 -10.51 32.99 -11.40
C MET A 655 -9.39 33.30 -10.39
N PHE A 656 -8.78 34.45 -10.52
CA PHE A 656 -7.75 34.94 -9.61
C PHE A 656 -8.27 36.17 -8.86
N SER A 657 -7.68 36.41 -7.69
CA SER A 657 -8.02 37.61 -6.91
C SER A 657 -7.68 38.88 -7.67
N ALA A 658 -8.55 39.88 -7.58
CA ALA A 658 -8.23 41.20 -8.09
C ALA A 658 -6.96 41.75 -7.40
N PRO A 659 -6.20 42.63 -8.08
CA PRO A 659 -5.07 43.32 -7.45
C PRO A 659 -5.51 44.09 -6.20
N SER A 660 -4.59 44.29 -5.25
CA SER A 660 -4.90 45.00 -4.00
C SER A 660 -5.45 46.41 -4.27
N ASN A 661 -6.56 46.72 -3.62
CA ASN A 661 -7.16 48.05 -3.68
C ASN A 661 -6.70 49.01 -2.58
N ARG A 662 -5.64 48.64 -1.90
CA ARG A 662 -5.01 49.50 -0.89
C ARG A 662 -3.51 49.21 -0.82
N MET A 663 -2.75 50.19 -0.48
CA MET A 663 -1.37 50.02 -0.10
C MET A 663 -1.25 49.16 1.16
N SER A 664 -0.32 48.26 1.21
CA SER A 664 0.07 47.53 2.41
C SER A 664 1.55 47.77 2.64
N GLY A 665 1.91 48.16 3.86
CA GLY A 665 3.28 48.37 4.29
C GLY A 665 3.44 47.84 5.71
N SER A 666 4.13 46.75 5.90
CA SER A 666 4.20 46.10 7.21
C SER A 666 5.62 45.74 7.60
N VAL A 667 5.94 45.89 8.88
CA VAL A 667 7.11 45.32 9.54
C VAL A 667 6.69 44.17 10.39
N SER A 668 7.26 43.02 10.14
CA SER A 668 7.01 41.79 10.92
C SER A 668 8.25 41.46 11.75
N PHE A 669 8.03 41.22 13.03
CA PHE A 669 9.02 40.76 13.97
C PHE A 669 8.77 39.30 14.32
N THR A 670 9.80 38.48 14.17
CA THR A 670 9.78 37.09 14.60
C THR A 670 10.98 36.84 15.49
N LEU A 671 10.73 36.27 16.65
CA LEU A 671 11.77 35.95 17.63
C LEU A 671 11.72 34.45 17.94
N GLY A 672 12.63 33.70 17.36
CA GLY A 672 12.79 32.28 17.64
C GLY A 672 13.76 32.03 18.77
N ASN A 673 13.38 31.17 19.70
CA ASN A 673 14.19 30.78 20.85
C ASN A 673 14.34 29.28 20.90
N ASN A 674 15.58 28.81 21.05
CA ASN A 674 15.87 27.39 21.29
C ASN A 674 16.82 27.31 22.50
N VAL A 675 16.51 26.46 23.47
CA VAL A 675 17.33 26.27 24.67
C VAL A 675 17.67 24.80 24.82
N GLU A 676 18.97 24.53 24.77
CA GLU A 676 19.52 23.18 24.92
C GLU A 676 20.45 23.10 26.12
N MET A 677 20.45 21.96 26.77
CA MET A 677 21.31 21.68 27.92
C MET A 677 22.22 20.49 27.59
N LYS A 678 23.52 20.63 27.87
CA LYS A 678 24.49 19.55 27.83
C LYS A 678 24.66 18.94 29.20
N VAL A 679 24.31 17.67 29.36
CA VAL A 679 24.42 16.93 30.63
C VAL A 679 25.40 15.79 30.50
N LYS A 680 26.10 15.46 31.59
CA LYS A 680 26.98 14.30 31.65
C LYS A 680 26.13 13.04 31.61
N SER A 681 26.50 12.10 30.79
CA SER A 681 25.82 10.80 30.63
C SER A 681 26.85 9.70 30.44
N GLU A 682 26.73 8.67 31.23
CA GLU A 682 27.57 7.46 31.12
C GLU A 682 27.13 6.52 30.00
N ASP A 683 25.88 6.71 29.52
CA ASP A 683 25.28 5.88 28.46
C ASP A 683 25.65 6.34 27.04
N ASP A 684 26.36 7.47 26.87
CA ASP A 684 26.70 8.02 25.55
C ASP A 684 28.19 7.85 25.29
N SER A 685 28.58 7.41 24.10
CA SER A 685 30.01 7.23 23.70
C SER A 685 30.85 8.48 23.81
N THR A 686 30.24 9.66 23.81
CA THR A 686 30.91 10.96 23.99
C THR A 686 30.96 11.45 25.44
N GLY A 687 30.42 10.68 26.39
CA GLY A 687 30.29 11.05 27.81
C GLY A 687 29.27 12.16 28.09
N PHE A 688 28.57 12.66 27.08
CA PHE A 688 27.66 13.79 27.20
C PHE A 688 26.40 13.61 26.36
N LYS A 689 25.26 14.00 26.92
CA LYS A 689 23.97 14.00 26.23
C LYS A 689 23.43 15.40 26.09
N LYS A 690 22.88 15.72 24.90
CA LYS A 690 22.13 16.95 24.67
C LYS A 690 20.66 16.74 25.00
N ILE A 691 20.09 17.64 25.79
CA ILE A 691 18.69 17.66 26.15
C ILE A 691 18.14 19.01 25.70
N SER A 692 17.10 19.01 24.88
CA SER A 692 16.37 20.23 24.53
C SER A 692 15.42 20.57 25.68
N LEU A 693 15.60 21.76 26.27
CA LEU A 693 14.69 22.33 27.28
C LEU A 693 13.51 23.00 26.60
N ILE A 694 13.80 23.86 25.63
CA ILE A 694 12.83 24.50 24.76
C ILE A 694 13.28 24.21 23.33
N ASP A 695 12.55 23.36 22.67
CA ASP A 695 12.88 22.95 21.30
C ASP A 695 12.59 24.10 20.30
N ASP A 696 11.48 24.78 20.52
CA ASP A 696 11.09 25.97 19.78
C ASP A 696 10.14 26.85 20.64
N LEU A 697 10.46 28.13 20.75
CA LEU A 697 9.56 29.15 21.23
C LEU A 697 9.63 30.31 20.25
N THR A 698 8.62 30.41 19.39
CA THR A 698 8.56 31.46 18.38
C THR A 698 7.46 32.47 18.74
N LEU A 699 7.85 33.73 18.81
CA LEU A 699 6.98 34.89 18.97
C LEU A 699 6.92 35.63 17.65
N ARG A 700 5.72 35.95 17.16
CA ARG A 700 5.50 36.70 15.93
C ARG A 700 4.50 37.81 16.11
N MET A 701 4.82 38.98 15.62
CA MET A 701 3.96 40.14 15.61
C MET A 701 4.31 41.03 14.39
N SER A 702 3.37 41.79 13.88
CA SER A 702 3.61 42.74 12.76
C SER A 702 2.90 44.06 13.01
N TYR A 703 3.48 45.12 12.44
CA TYR A 703 2.93 46.46 12.41
C TYR A 703 2.70 46.88 10.97
N ASP A 704 1.48 47.24 10.61
CA ASP A 704 1.08 47.72 9.28
C ASP A 704 1.02 49.25 9.26
N PHE A 705 1.97 49.93 8.63
CA PHE A 705 2.01 51.38 8.51
C PHE A 705 0.89 51.96 7.64
N ALA A 706 0.32 51.14 6.77
CA ALA A 706 -0.71 51.54 5.85
C ALA A 706 -2.12 51.37 6.44
N ALA A 707 -2.25 50.70 7.57
CA ALA A 707 -3.54 50.48 8.24
C ALA A 707 -3.99 51.80 8.90
N LYS A 708 -5.20 52.25 8.57
CA LYS A 708 -5.82 53.40 9.21
C LYS A 708 -6.29 53.10 10.64
N GLN A 709 -6.58 51.87 10.93
CA GLN A 709 -7.03 51.38 12.23
C GLN A 709 -6.33 50.07 12.52
N ASN A 710 -6.05 49.80 13.78
CA ASN A 710 -5.47 48.55 14.27
C ASN A 710 -4.18 48.15 13.53
N PRO A 711 -3.15 49.03 13.48
CA PRO A 711 -1.91 48.73 12.75
C PRO A 711 -1.09 47.59 13.31
N LEU A 712 -1.23 47.30 14.62
CA LEU A 712 -0.51 46.23 15.29
C LEU A 712 -1.27 44.90 15.17
N SER A 713 -0.61 43.85 14.70
CA SER A 713 -1.24 42.51 14.70
C SER A 713 -1.28 41.91 16.08
N ASP A 714 -2.06 40.85 16.26
CA ASP A 714 -2.00 40.02 17.45
C ASP A 714 -0.61 39.38 17.59
N LEU A 715 -0.23 39.07 18.82
CA LEU A 715 0.98 38.35 19.14
C LEU A 715 0.68 36.83 19.07
N ASP A 716 1.26 36.18 18.07
CA ASP A 716 1.23 34.71 17.95
C ASP A 716 2.44 34.12 18.66
N MET A 717 2.21 33.15 19.52
CA MET A 717 3.22 32.38 20.24
C MET A 717 3.10 30.90 19.95
N ASN A 718 4.16 30.29 19.45
CA ASN A 718 4.32 28.86 19.32
C ASN A 718 5.34 28.37 20.32
N ILE A 719 4.99 27.34 21.10
CA ILE A 719 5.91 26.69 22.02
C ILE A 719 5.93 25.19 21.82
N ARG A 720 7.14 24.63 21.74
CA ARG A 720 7.38 23.19 21.66
C ARG A 720 8.45 22.79 22.66
N ILE A 721 8.10 21.89 23.59
CA ILE A 721 8.97 21.42 24.67
C ILE A 721 9.01 19.90 24.63
N LYS A 722 10.19 19.32 24.55
CA LYS A 722 10.38 17.87 24.66
C LYS A 722 10.46 17.48 26.14
N LEU A 723 9.34 17.00 26.69
CA LEU A 723 9.28 16.57 28.09
C LEU A 723 9.87 15.17 28.29
N SER A 724 9.84 14.31 27.26
CA SER A 724 10.47 12.99 27.30
C SER A 724 10.88 12.55 25.88
N LYS A 725 11.55 11.38 25.73
CA LYS A 725 11.84 10.79 24.42
C LYS A 725 10.59 10.51 23.58
N SER A 726 9.46 10.26 24.23
CA SER A 726 8.19 9.88 23.60
C SER A 726 7.12 10.96 23.66
N TYR A 727 7.34 12.06 24.39
CA TYR A 727 6.33 13.09 24.57
C TYR A 727 6.87 14.49 24.31
N THR A 728 6.26 15.16 23.36
CA THR A 728 6.53 16.56 23.00
C THR A 728 5.27 17.37 23.27
N PHE A 729 5.38 18.35 24.16
CA PHE A 729 4.35 19.34 24.39
C PHE A 729 4.46 20.42 23.30
N SER A 730 3.36 20.68 22.62
CA SER A 730 3.31 21.69 21.56
C SER A 730 1.99 22.43 21.67
N THR A 731 2.04 23.76 21.77
CA THR A 731 0.85 24.59 21.81
C THR A 731 1.06 25.90 21.07
N ASN A 732 -0.02 26.40 20.48
CA ASN A 732 -0.10 27.70 19.84
C ASN A 732 -1.01 28.57 20.69
N ALA A 733 -0.54 29.76 21.07
CA ALA A 733 -1.31 30.73 21.83
C ALA A 733 -1.35 32.06 21.05
N ARG A 734 -2.50 32.73 21.09
CA ARG A 734 -2.67 34.04 20.48
C ARG A 734 -3.08 35.04 21.52
N PHE A 735 -2.50 36.25 21.44
CA PHE A 735 -2.74 37.36 22.33
C PHE A 735 -3.17 38.57 21.52
N ALA A 736 -4.41 39.04 21.73
CA ALA A 736 -4.93 40.24 21.07
C ALA A 736 -4.21 41.47 21.55
N SER A 737 -3.82 42.34 20.61
CA SER A 737 -3.09 43.56 20.88
C SER A 737 -4.01 44.70 21.34
N TYR A 738 -5.28 44.73 20.89
CA TYR A 738 -6.24 45.79 21.14
C TYR A 738 -7.27 45.44 22.20
N VAL A 739 -7.67 46.41 22.99
CA VAL A 739 -8.71 46.28 24.02
C VAL A 739 -10.10 46.26 23.42
N TYR A 740 -11.09 45.70 24.11
CA TYR A 740 -12.48 45.87 23.74
C TYR A 740 -13.01 47.20 24.33
N GLU A 741 -13.89 47.87 23.59
CA GLU A 741 -14.66 49.03 23.98
C GLU A 741 -16.16 48.75 23.80
N ALA A 742 -16.98 49.30 24.65
CA ALA A 742 -18.42 49.27 24.57
C ALA A 742 -18.98 50.59 25.08
N ASP A 743 -19.88 51.23 24.35
CA ASP A 743 -20.41 52.56 24.70
C ASP A 743 -21.30 52.51 25.95
N SER A 744 -21.91 51.36 26.24
CA SER A 744 -22.74 51.12 27.40
C SER A 744 -22.86 49.64 27.72
N VAL A 745 -23.35 49.29 28.89
CA VAL A 745 -23.68 47.90 29.24
C VAL A 745 -24.85 47.44 28.38
N GLY A 746 -24.64 46.37 27.57
CA GLY A 746 -25.61 45.87 26.60
C GLY A 746 -25.32 46.29 25.14
N ALA A 747 -24.45 47.27 24.90
CA ALA A 747 -24.02 47.66 23.57
C ALA A 747 -23.12 46.57 22.94
N THR A 748 -23.14 46.42 21.62
CA THR A 748 -22.26 45.46 20.95
C THR A 748 -20.78 45.86 21.16
N PRO A 749 -19.95 44.98 21.80
CA PRO A 749 -18.57 45.30 22.03
C PRO A 749 -17.81 45.36 20.67
N ARG A 750 -16.92 46.34 20.54
CA ARG A 750 -16.05 46.53 19.38
C ARG A 750 -14.56 46.46 19.84
N VAL A 751 -13.69 46.07 18.94
CA VAL A 751 -12.27 46.18 19.17
C VAL A 751 -11.86 47.64 19.06
N SER A 752 -11.14 48.17 20.05
CA SER A 752 -10.63 49.55 20.01
C SER A 752 -9.77 49.77 18.77
N THR A 753 -9.90 50.94 18.17
CA THR A 753 -9.09 51.29 16.98
C THR A 753 -7.69 51.77 17.32
N ASN A 754 -7.48 52.27 18.54
CA ASN A 754 -6.25 52.93 18.93
C ASN A 754 -5.63 52.45 20.22
N THR A 755 -6.42 51.98 21.20
CA THR A 755 -5.95 51.62 22.52
C THR A 755 -5.44 50.19 22.55
N THR A 756 -4.16 50.06 22.90
CA THR A 756 -3.50 48.73 22.98
C THR A 756 -3.28 48.25 24.42
N TYR A 757 -3.16 46.96 24.61
CA TYR A 757 -2.74 46.37 25.89
C TYR A 757 -1.28 46.70 26.26
N TRP A 758 -0.43 46.98 25.27
CA TRP A 758 0.97 47.30 25.44
C TRP A 758 1.15 48.69 26.10
N GLU A 759 0.32 49.66 25.79
CA GLU A 759 0.26 50.96 26.50
C GLU A 759 -0.06 50.81 27.99
N GLN A 760 -0.78 49.75 28.32
CA GLN A 760 -1.09 49.41 29.73
C GLN A 760 -0.04 48.46 30.36
N TRP A 761 1.11 48.26 29.76
CA TRP A 761 2.16 47.33 30.18
C TRP A 761 1.68 45.88 30.34
N LYS A 762 0.71 45.41 29.52
CA LYS A 762 0.19 44.07 29.48
C LYS A 762 0.61 43.37 28.20
N TRP A 763 0.89 42.08 28.24
CA TRP A 763 1.31 41.27 27.09
C TRP A 763 0.25 41.17 25.98
N GLY A 764 -0.97 41.54 26.24
CA GLY A 764 -2.10 41.33 25.38
C GLY A 764 -3.20 40.50 26.05
N ARG A 765 -4.34 40.48 25.41
CA ARG A 765 -5.47 39.68 25.88
C ARG A 765 -5.36 38.30 25.27
N PHE A 766 -5.18 37.28 26.11
CA PHE A 766 -5.13 35.91 25.65
C PHE A 766 -6.45 35.53 24.95
N GLN A 767 -6.39 35.12 23.70
CA GLN A 767 -7.56 34.75 22.90
C GLN A 767 -7.84 33.24 22.91
N GLY A 768 -6.83 32.46 23.17
CA GLY A 768 -6.96 31.01 23.23
C GLY A 768 -5.70 30.27 22.87
N MET A 769 -5.77 28.96 23.03
CA MET A 769 -4.71 28.04 22.67
C MET A 769 -5.32 26.71 22.21
N SER A 770 -4.58 25.99 21.37
CA SER A 770 -4.93 24.61 21.01
C SER A 770 -3.80 23.66 21.41
N GLN A 771 -4.18 22.50 21.94
CA GLN A 771 -3.22 21.49 22.33
C GLN A 771 -3.77 20.09 22.06
N GLY A 772 -2.93 19.25 21.45
CA GLY A 772 -3.14 17.82 21.30
C GLY A 772 -2.19 17.03 22.19
N ILE A 773 -2.73 16.06 22.93
CA ILE A 773 -1.97 15.14 23.76
C ILE A 773 -2.22 13.73 23.25
N ASN A 774 -1.17 13.07 22.76
CA ASN A 774 -1.22 11.67 22.36
C ASN A 774 -0.45 10.83 23.37
N TYR A 775 -1.11 9.87 23.96
CA TYR A 775 -0.51 8.99 24.95
C TYR A 775 -0.88 7.53 24.68
N THR A 776 0.12 6.66 24.61
CA THR A 776 -0.08 5.23 24.46
C THR A 776 0.29 4.53 25.75
N LEU A 777 -0.70 3.88 26.36
CA LEU A 777 -0.57 2.96 27.48
C LEU A 777 -0.40 1.55 26.93
N ASP A 778 0.60 0.83 27.41
CA ASP A 778 0.81 -0.57 27.12
C ASP A 778 1.21 -1.34 28.38
N ASN A 779 1.13 -2.66 28.31
CA ASN A 779 1.45 -3.54 29.43
C ASN A 779 2.85 -3.27 30.00
N ASN A 780 3.84 -3.02 29.13
CA ASN A 780 5.22 -2.78 29.55
C ASN A 780 5.36 -1.48 30.33
N LYS A 781 4.69 -0.41 29.91
CA LYS A 781 4.72 0.88 30.62
C LYS A 781 4.07 0.80 31.98
N VAL A 782 2.94 0.10 32.07
CA VAL A 782 2.24 -0.09 33.36
C VAL A 782 3.05 -0.97 34.30
N MET A 783 3.62 -2.07 33.80
CA MET A 783 4.50 -2.93 34.61
C MET A 783 5.75 -2.19 35.07
N ASN A 784 6.37 -1.38 34.23
CA ASN A 784 7.51 -0.55 34.60
C ASN A 784 7.14 0.52 35.62
N PHE A 785 5.94 1.10 35.54
CA PHE A 785 5.41 2.03 36.49
C PHE A 785 5.14 1.37 37.86
N ILE A 786 4.55 0.15 37.85
CA ILE A 786 4.33 -0.64 39.07
C ILE A 786 5.66 -1.05 39.72
N LYS A 787 6.65 -1.48 38.94
CA LYS A 787 8.00 -1.79 39.44
C LYS A 787 8.67 -0.57 40.04
N TRP A 788 8.53 0.60 39.42
CA TRP A 788 9.04 1.86 39.97
C TRP A 788 8.36 2.24 41.30
N LEU A 789 7.02 2.06 41.42
CA LEU A 789 6.29 2.27 42.66
C LEU A 789 6.73 1.31 43.75
N LYS A 790 7.14 0.08 43.43
CA LYS A 790 7.67 -0.91 44.34
C LYS A 790 9.14 -0.69 44.71
N GLY A 791 9.80 0.29 44.10
CA GLY A 791 11.23 0.55 44.28
C GLY A 791 12.16 -0.42 43.59
N GLU A 792 11.65 -1.27 42.70
CA GLU A 792 12.43 -2.23 41.93
C GLU A 792 13.16 -1.54 40.76
N LYS A 793 14.43 -1.92 40.52
CA LYS A 793 15.17 -1.40 39.37
C LYS A 793 14.52 -1.85 38.05
N VAL A 794 14.05 -0.88 37.27
CA VAL A 794 13.54 -1.14 35.92
C VAL A 794 14.72 -1.44 34.98
N GLU A 795 14.86 -2.69 34.54
CA GLU A 795 15.83 -3.05 33.51
C GLU A 795 15.50 -2.35 32.20
N LYS A 796 16.39 -1.48 31.76
CA LYS A 796 16.34 -0.93 30.40
C LYS A 796 16.75 -2.01 29.42
N LYS A 797 15.81 -2.68 28.75
CA LYS A 797 16.14 -3.44 27.55
C LYS A 797 16.66 -2.48 26.49
N ASP A 798 17.96 -2.60 26.17
CA ASP A 798 18.55 -1.93 25.03
C ASP A 798 17.89 -2.44 23.75
N ASP A 799 17.00 -1.64 23.21
CA ASP A 799 16.53 -1.78 21.84
C ASP A 799 17.71 -1.46 20.88
N LYS A 800 18.52 -2.44 20.58
CA LYS A 800 19.37 -2.42 19.38
C LYS A 800 18.46 -2.50 18.16
N LYS A 801 17.81 -1.41 17.85
CA LYS A 801 17.04 -1.25 16.61
C LYS A 801 17.98 -1.25 15.43
N LYS A 802 17.82 -2.23 14.56
CA LYS A 802 18.20 -2.11 13.14
C LYS A 802 17.54 -0.83 12.60
N LYS A 803 18.37 0.12 12.17
CA LYS A 803 17.91 1.29 11.41
C LYS A 803 17.18 0.80 10.16
N LYS A 804 15.86 0.95 10.12
CA LYS A 804 15.11 1.03 8.87
C LYS A 804 15.20 2.47 8.37
N PRO A 805 15.26 2.71 7.06
CA PRO A 805 15.15 4.06 6.50
C PRO A 805 13.81 4.67 6.91
N GLU A 806 13.84 5.93 7.29
CA GLU A 806 12.65 6.74 7.51
C GLU A 806 11.96 6.92 6.16
N ASP A 807 10.89 6.14 5.92
CA ASP A 807 9.89 6.51 4.94
C ASP A 807 8.84 7.32 5.69
N GLU A 808 8.68 8.56 5.26
CA GLU A 808 7.64 9.47 5.70
C GLU A 808 6.29 8.80 5.45
N ASP A 809 5.56 8.48 6.51
CA ASP A 809 4.17 8.02 6.46
C ASP A 809 3.27 9.21 6.06
N GLU A 810 3.10 9.40 4.78
CA GLU A 810 2.02 10.21 4.23
C GLU A 810 0.71 9.44 4.49
N TRP A 811 -0.15 10.03 5.31
CA TRP A 811 -1.47 9.49 5.66
C TRP A 811 -2.31 9.37 4.40
N ASP A 812 -2.55 8.15 3.96
CA ASP A 812 -3.40 7.82 2.81
C ASP A 812 -4.79 7.39 3.32
N PRO A 813 -5.84 8.19 3.09
CA PRO A 813 -7.19 7.87 3.53
C PRO A 813 -7.81 6.63 2.87
N ASP A 814 -7.21 6.12 1.77
CA ASP A 814 -7.72 4.97 1.02
C ASP A 814 -7.19 3.60 1.53
N LEU A 815 -6.44 3.58 2.63
CA LEU A 815 -5.80 2.35 3.13
C LEU A 815 -6.77 1.36 3.80
N ASP A 816 -8.01 1.73 4.03
CA ASP A 816 -8.96 0.92 4.81
C ASP A 816 -9.64 -0.22 4.04
N THR A 817 -9.45 -0.27 2.70
CA THR A 817 -9.95 -1.40 1.90
C THR A 817 -8.96 -2.57 1.77
N ASN A 818 -7.73 -2.43 2.31
CA ASN A 818 -6.66 -3.42 2.21
C ASN A 818 -6.32 -4.14 3.52
N LEU A 819 -7.12 -4.00 4.57
CA LEU A 819 -6.92 -4.76 5.82
C LEU A 819 -6.99 -6.29 5.59
N ASP A 820 -7.78 -6.73 4.63
CA ASP A 820 -7.86 -8.15 4.25
C ASP A 820 -6.62 -8.67 3.50
N LYS A 821 -5.82 -7.77 2.87
CA LYS A 821 -4.61 -8.17 2.12
C LYS A 821 -3.32 -8.14 2.92
N LYS A 822 -3.25 -7.38 4.01
CA LYS A 822 -2.05 -7.36 4.87
C LYS A 822 -1.94 -8.57 5.80
N MET A 823 -3.00 -9.35 5.96
CA MET A 823 -2.96 -10.58 6.75
C MET A 823 -2.46 -11.81 5.97
N SER A 824 -2.53 -11.81 4.62
CA SER A 824 -2.18 -12.98 3.81
C SER A 824 -0.74 -13.06 3.32
N ASN A 825 0.09 -12.03 3.51
CA ASN A 825 1.47 -11.99 2.99
C ASN A 825 2.55 -11.71 4.06
N LYS A 826 2.29 -12.05 5.32
CA LYS A 826 3.40 -12.25 6.24
C LYS A 826 3.85 -13.69 6.08
N GLU A 827 4.98 -13.89 5.39
CA GLU A 827 5.78 -15.10 5.55
C GLU A 827 5.84 -15.42 7.04
N LEU A 828 5.30 -16.58 7.40
CA LEU A 828 5.44 -17.13 8.74
C LEU A 828 6.94 -17.11 9.07
N PRO A 829 7.38 -16.60 10.20
CA PRO A 829 8.74 -16.82 10.65
C PRO A 829 8.89 -18.33 10.76
N GLU A 830 9.91 -18.88 10.10
CA GLU A 830 10.38 -20.23 10.34
C GLU A 830 10.35 -20.53 11.83
N ASP A 831 9.79 -21.67 12.15
CA ASP A 831 9.62 -22.25 13.48
C ASP A 831 10.93 -22.19 14.28
N LYS A 832 11.17 -21.10 14.97
CA LYS A 832 12.14 -21.06 16.04
C LYS A 832 11.44 -21.55 17.30
N GLY A 833 11.51 -22.85 17.49
CA GLY A 833 11.31 -23.58 18.72
C GLY A 833 10.21 -23.03 19.60
N LYS A 834 9.09 -23.75 19.72
CA LYS A 834 8.05 -23.55 20.73
C LYS A 834 8.68 -22.98 22.00
N SER A 835 8.46 -21.72 22.27
CA SER A 835 8.83 -21.13 23.54
C SER A 835 8.17 -21.98 24.61
N LYS A 836 8.93 -22.67 25.44
CA LYS A 836 8.40 -23.37 26.62
C LYS A 836 7.56 -22.35 27.34
N ALA A 837 6.25 -22.61 27.42
CA ALA A 837 5.34 -21.78 28.19
C ALA A 837 5.94 -21.65 29.59
N GLU A 838 6.23 -20.41 30.01
CA GLU A 838 6.67 -20.14 31.37
C GLU A 838 5.47 -20.51 32.28
N THR A 839 5.57 -21.61 32.97
CA THR A 839 4.63 -21.97 34.05
C THR A 839 5.13 -21.32 35.34
N ASP A 840 4.21 -20.82 36.16
CA ASP A 840 4.51 -20.39 37.52
C ASP A 840 4.88 -21.56 38.43
N GLU A 841 5.27 -21.29 39.67
CA GLU A 841 5.69 -22.31 40.65
C GLU A 841 4.60 -23.35 40.97
N ASP A 842 3.32 -23.02 40.68
CA ASP A 842 2.15 -23.86 40.87
C ASP A 842 1.77 -24.64 39.57
N GLY A 843 2.55 -24.54 38.50
CA GLY A 843 2.34 -25.25 37.24
C GLY A 843 1.30 -24.64 36.31
N TYR A 844 0.76 -23.45 36.60
CA TYR A 844 -0.14 -22.75 35.73
C TYR A 844 0.62 -21.94 34.70
N MET A 845 0.12 -21.93 33.45
CA MET A 845 0.70 -21.09 32.38
C MET A 845 0.49 -19.61 32.74
N THR A 846 1.60 -18.87 32.88
CA THR A 846 1.51 -17.41 33.05
C THR A 846 1.03 -16.78 31.75
N PHE A 847 -0.25 -16.46 31.67
CA PHE A 847 -0.84 -15.82 30.52
C PHE A 847 -0.50 -14.32 30.53
N LYS A 848 0.36 -13.88 29.62
CA LYS A 848 0.64 -12.46 29.40
C LYS A 848 -0.34 -11.93 28.36
N MET A 849 -1.37 -11.24 28.79
CA MET A 849 -2.32 -10.56 27.91
C MET A 849 -1.69 -9.26 27.39
N PRO A 850 -1.16 -9.20 26.15
CA PRO A 850 -0.65 -7.95 25.61
C PRO A 850 -1.83 -7.03 25.24
N TRP A 851 -1.80 -5.82 25.75
CA TRP A 851 -2.75 -4.78 25.41
C TRP A 851 -2.05 -3.45 25.19
N SER A 852 -2.67 -2.62 24.38
CA SER A 852 -2.26 -1.23 24.19
C SER A 852 -3.48 -0.35 23.98
N PHE A 853 -3.51 0.79 24.65
CA PHE A 853 -4.50 1.84 24.47
C PHE A 853 -3.81 3.14 24.11
N THR A 854 -4.21 3.72 22.99
CA THR A 854 -3.74 5.03 22.55
C THR A 854 -4.87 6.03 22.74
N PHE A 855 -4.60 7.07 23.50
CA PHE A 855 -5.50 8.18 23.76
C PHE A 855 -4.98 9.42 23.05
N SER A 856 -5.85 10.05 22.27
CA SER A 856 -5.59 11.33 21.62
C SER A 856 -6.62 12.34 22.14
N TYR A 857 -6.18 13.19 23.04
CA TYR A 857 -7.01 14.24 23.61
C TYR A 857 -6.65 15.57 22.99
N ASN A 858 -7.61 16.23 22.39
CA ASN A 858 -7.47 17.56 21.82
C ASN A 858 -8.32 18.55 22.60
N ILE A 859 -7.70 19.61 23.06
CA ILE A 859 -8.36 20.74 23.71
C ILE A 859 -8.06 22.00 22.93
N ASN A 860 -9.11 22.68 22.55
CA ASN A 860 -9.05 24.00 21.93
C ASN A 860 -9.82 24.98 22.83
N MET A 861 -9.11 25.95 23.34
CA MET A 861 -9.64 27.02 24.16
C MET A 861 -9.69 28.29 23.31
N HIS A 862 -10.83 28.92 23.20
CA HIS A 862 -11.01 30.14 22.43
C HIS A 862 -12.01 31.07 23.14
N GLU A 863 -11.94 32.36 22.82
CA GLU A 863 -12.95 33.30 23.32
C GLU A 863 -14.29 33.05 22.61
N SER A 864 -15.39 33.12 23.38
CA SER A 864 -16.74 33.07 22.82
C SER A 864 -16.96 34.18 21.80
N THR A 865 -17.71 33.89 20.74
CA THR A 865 -18.16 34.90 19.78
C THR A 865 -19.59 35.38 20.06
N ASP A 866 -20.25 34.85 21.08
CA ASP A 866 -21.59 35.19 21.47
C ASP A 866 -21.63 36.54 22.23
N VAL A 867 -22.15 37.56 21.58
CA VAL A 867 -22.29 38.93 22.14
C VAL A 867 -23.00 38.92 23.47
N LYS A 868 -23.97 38.01 23.69
CA LYS A 868 -24.74 37.92 24.95
C LYS A 868 -23.90 37.47 26.15
N LYS A 869 -22.79 36.79 25.89
CA LYS A 869 -21.87 36.29 26.92
C LYS A 869 -20.78 37.29 27.27
N PHE A 870 -20.73 38.47 26.65
CA PHE A 870 -19.69 39.46 26.90
C PHE A 870 -19.74 39.99 28.31
N ASN A 871 -18.58 40.03 28.97
CA ASN A 871 -18.43 40.53 30.34
C ASN A 871 -17.97 42.00 30.30
N TYR A 872 -18.90 42.92 30.43
CA TYR A 872 -18.65 44.38 30.39
C TYR A 872 -17.75 44.87 31.53
N LYS A 873 -17.76 44.21 32.72
CA LYS A 873 -16.88 44.55 33.82
C LYS A 873 -15.40 44.20 33.53
N ARG A 874 -15.16 43.12 32.83
CA ARG A 874 -13.82 42.65 32.46
C ARG A 874 -13.43 43.02 31.05
N MET A 875 -14.32 43.60 30.27
CA MET A 875 -14.18 43.94 28.85
C MET A 875 -13.62 42.79 28.02
N ARG A 876 -14.23 41.60 28.17
CA ARG A 876 -13.81 40.41 27.40
C ARG A 876 -14.95 39.37 27.32
N TYR A 877 -14.83 38.51 26.33
CA TYR A 877 -15.64 37.30 26.25
C TYR A 877 -15.16 36.22 27.22
N PRO A 878 -16.03 35.32 27.68
CA PRO A 878 -15.60 34.13 28.40
C PRO A 878 -14.90 33.18 27.45
N TYR A 879 -14.05 32.30 27.99
CA TYR A 879 -13.45 31.23 27.21
C TYR A 879 -14.41 30.07 27.04
N GLU A 880 -14.44 29.54 25.85
CA GLU A 880 -15.11 28.29 25.49
C GLU A 880 -14.06 27.21 25.22
N PHE A 881 -14.38 25.99 25.60
CA PHE A 881 -13.49 24.86 25.47
C PHE A 881 -14.13 23.84 24.54
N THR A 882 -13.53 23.62 23.40
CA THR A 882 -13.88 22.51 22.54
C THR A 882 -12.93 21.35 22.83
N GLN A 883 -13.47 20.22 23.25
CA GLN A 883 -12.68 19.08 23.70
C GLN A 883 -13.12 17.84 22.95
N SER A 884 -12.14 17.06 22.49
CA SER A 884 -12.39 15.76 21.89
C SER A 884 -11.38 14.75 22.41
N LEU A 885 -11.85 13.56 22.70
CA LEU A 885 -11.04 12.43 23.10
C LEU A 885 -11.26 11.31 22.10
N ASN A 886 -10.22 10.87 21.45
CA ASN A 886 -10.22 9.67 20.66
C ASN A 886 -9.39 8.61 21.35
N PHE A 887 -9.87 7.37 21.35
CA PHE A 887 -9.07 6.27 21.87
C PHE A 887 -9.13 5.07 20.94
N ASN A 888 -7.98 4.40 20.81
CA ASN A 888 -7.82 3.16 20.08
C ASN A 888 -7.20 2.13 21.03
N GLY A 889 -7.86 1.00 21.20
CA GLY A 889 -7.46 -0.08 22.09
C GLY A 889 -7.27 -1.38 21.32
N ASN A 890 -6.15 -2.04 21.55
CA ASN A 890 -5.87 -3.39 21.08
C ASN A 890 -5.64 -4.28 22.28
N ILE A 891 -6.37 -5.40 22.35
CA ILE A 891 -6.28 -6.37 23.41
C ILE A 891 -6.15 -7.76 22.78
N ALA A 892 -5.10 -8.49 23.11
CA ALA A 892 -4.99 -9.91 22.79
C ALA A 892 -5.43 -10.70 24.05
N LEU A 893 -6.63 -11.29 24.00
CA LEU A 893 -7.16 -12.11 25.11
C LEU A 893 -6.46 -13.45 25.21
N SER A 894 -6.03 -13.98 24.08
CA SER A 894 -5.22 -15.20 23.94
C SER A 894 -4.45 -15.13 22.62
N ASP A 895 -3.64 -16.13 22.32
CA ASP A 895 -2.92 -16.19 21.04
C ASP A 895 -3.87 -16.15 19.83
N GLY A 896 -5.06 -16.73 19.97
CA GLY A 896 -6.07 -16.72 18.90
C GLY A 896 -7.10 -15.59 18.99
N TRP A 897 -7.35 -14.97 20.15
CA TRP A 897 -8.37 -13.95 20.32
C TRP A 897 -7.81 -12.54 20.37
N LYS A 898 -8.28 -11.65 19.50
CA LYS A 898 -7.89 -10.24 19.45
C LYS A 898 -9.12 -9.33 19.43
N ILE A 899 -9.10 -8.29 20.23
CA ILE A 899 -10.13 -7.25 20.27
C ILE A 899 -9.47 -5.92 19.89
N ASN A 900 -10.08 -5.22 18.94
CA ASN A 900 -9.71 -3.85 18.61
C ASN A 900 -10.93 -2.96 18.86
N ILE A 901 -10.74 -1.85 19.57
CA ILE A 901 -11.78 -0.89 19.89
C ILE A 901 -11.31 0.47 19.41
N ASN A 902 -12.13 1.14 18.62
CA ASN A 902 -11.90 2.51 18.22
C ASN A 902 -13.14 3.34 18.57
N SER A 903 -12.93 4.41 19.32
CA SER A 903 -14.00 5.28 19.78
C SER A 903 -13.47 6.68 20.03
N GLY A 904 -14.38 7.60 20.23
CA GLY A 904 -14.08 8.94 20.68
C GLY A 904 -15.24 9.50 21.49
N TYR A 905 -14.97 10.58 22.18
CA TYR A 905 -15.96 11.30 22.96
C TYR A 905 -15.87 12.79 22.67
N ASP A 906 -16.99 13.35 22.24
CA ASP A 906 -17.18 14.78 22.04
C ASP A 906 -17.78 15.37 23.32
N PHE A 907 -17.00 16.20 24.01
CA PHE A 907 -17.43 16.80 25.27
C PHE A 907 -18.44 17.92 25.10
N GLU A 908 -18.49 18.54 23.93
CA GLU A 908 -19.45 19.61 23.61
C GLU A 908 -20.83 19.03 23.34
N GLN A 909 -20.88 17.99 22.50
CA GLN A 909 -22.13 17.30 22.19
C GLN A 909 -22.50 16.25 23.23
N LYS A 910 -21.61 15.98 24.20
CA LYS A 910 -21.78 14.99 25.28
C LYS A 910 -22.15 13.59 24.76
N ARG A 911 -21.58 13.20 23.63
CA ARG A 911 -21.85 11.91 22.99
C ARG A 911 -20.60 11.24 22.51
N LEU A 912 -20.69 9.91 22.40
CA LEU A 912 -19.64 9.13 21.75
C LEU A 912 -19.63 9.47 20.24
N SER A 913 -18.43 9.65 19.69
CA SER A 913 -18.23 9.70 18.27
C SER A 913 -18.39 8.29 17.65
N MET A 914 -18.02 8.11 16.42
CA MET A 914 -18.10 6.81 15.77
C MET A 914 -17.33 5.76 16.60
N THR A 915 -18.07 4.79 17.15
CA THR A 915 -17.52 3.74 17.99
C THR A 915 -17.63 2.42 17.28
N THR A 916 -16.48 1.78 17.05
CA THR A 916 -16.38 0.47 16.46
C THR A 916 -15.59 -0.48 17.35
N ALA A 917 -16.06 -1.70 17.46
CA ALA A 917 -15.34 -2.79 18.10
C ALA A 917 -15.20 -3.94 17.10
N SER A 918 -14.02 -4.53 17.01
CA SER A 918 -13.81 -5.73 16.23
C SER A 918 -13.19 -6.82 17.09
N LEU A 919 -13.79 -7.99 17.00
CA LEU A 919 -13.33 -9.21 17.64
C LEU A 919 -12.87 -10.15 16.54
N SER A 920 -11.66 -10.66 16.63
CA SER A 920 -11.16 -11.67 15.70
C SER A 920 -10.64 -12.88 16.46
N ARG A 921 -10.85 -14.05 15.89
CA ARG A 921 -10.32 -15.32 16.41
C ARG A 921 -9.71 -16.13 15.27
N ASP A 922 -8.51 -16.57 15.50
CA ASP A 922 -7.85 -17.59 14.70
C ASP A 922 -8.26 -18.97 15.25
N LEU A 923 -8.88 -19.78 14.41
CA LEU A 923 -9.41 -21.11 14.71
C LEU A 923 -8.60 -22.19 13.98
N HIS A 924 -7.29 -21.97 13.83
CA HIS A 924 -6.39 -22.86 13.11
C HIS A 924 -6.66 -22.87 11.60
N CYS A 925 -7.64 -23.60 11.14
CA CYS A 925 -8.00 -23.67 9.71
C CYS A 925 -9.00 -22.61 9.27
N PHE A 926 -9.63 -21.92 10.22
CA PHE A 926 -10.60 -20.86 9.96
C PHE A 926 -10.24 -19.57 10.68
N ASN A 927 -10.66 -18.46 10.13
CA ASN A 927 -10.60 -17.16 10.77
C ASN A 927 -12.02 -16.63 10.96
N MET A 928 -12.32 -16.24 12.19
CA MET A 928 -13.59 -15.60 12.56
C MET A 928 -13.33 -14.13 12.88
N SER A 929 -14.10 -13.24 12.30
CA SER A 929 -14.10 -11.83 12.65
C SER A 929 -15.51 -11.31 12.83
N CYS A 930 -15.70 -10.50 13.86
CA CYS A 930 -16.95 -9.80 14.12
C CYS A 930 -16.63 -8.33 14.36
N ARG A 931 -17.17 -7.45 13.53
CA ARG A 931 -17.08 -6.00 13.70
C ARG A 931 -18.43 -5.46 14.08
N VAL A 932 -18.48 -4.66 15.12
CA VAL A 932 -19.70 -3.99 15.58
C VAL A 932 -19.45 -2.49 15.56
N THR A 933 -20.34 -1.74 14.94
CA THR A 933 -20.42 -0.28 15.03
C THR A 933 -21.58 0.04 15.98
N LEU A 934 -21.32 0.84 17.00
CA LEU A 934 -22.31 1.21 18.01
C LEU A 934 -22.93 2.59 17.74
N THR A 935 -22.13 3.51 17.22
CA THR A 935 -22.53 4.87 16.89
C THR A 935 -21.92 5.27 15.54
N PRO A 936 -22.59 6.07 14.69
CA PRO A 936 -23.90 6.74 14.90
C PRO A 936 -25.13 5.83 14.78
N TYR A 937 -24.99 4.66 14.21
CA TYR A 937 -26.04 3.63 14.09
C TYR A 937 -25.43 2.25 14.37
N THR A 938 -26.27 1.38 14.90
CA THR A 938 -25.80 0.02 15.22
C THR A 938 -25.74 -0.83 13.96
N SER A 939 -24.56 -1.39 13.70
CA SER A 939 -24.35 -2.36 12.63
C SER A 939 -23.37 -3.43 13.08
N TYR A 940 -23.51 -4.61 12.52
CA TYR A 940 -22.51 -5.66 12.71
C TYR A 940 -22.16 -6.34 11.38
N ASP A 941 -20.92 -6.76 11.27
CA ASP A 941 -20.36 -7.53 10.17
C ASP A 941 -19.66 -8.74 10.77
N PHE A 942 -20.23 -9.92 10.58
CA PHE A 942 -19.66 -11.19 11.00
C PHE A 942 -19.14 -11.92 9.77
N SER A 943 -17.89 -12.36 9.85
CA SER A 943 -17.22 -13.10 8.79
C SER A 943 -16.55 -14.33 9.39
N PHE A 944 -16.77 -15.47 8.76
CA PHE A 944 -16.12 -16.74 9.07
C PHE A 944 -15.55 -17.29 7.77
N ARG A 945 -14.24 -17.51 7.70
CA ARG A 945 -13.55 -17.85 6.45
C ARG A 945 -12.46 -18.88 6.68
N CYS A 946 -12.30 -19.79 5.71
CA CYS A 946 -11.16 -20.69 5.68
C CYS A 946 -9.86 -19.94 5.41
N ASN A 947 -8.77 -20.29 6.09
CA ASN A 947 -7.47 -19.67 5.95
C ASN A 947 -6.74 -20.06 4.64
N ALA A 948 -7.13 -21.20 4.04
CA ALA A 948 -6.55 -21.67 2.79
C ALA A 948 -6.92 -20.77 1.61
N SER A 949 -5.92 -20.27 0.91
CA SER A 949 -6.10 -19.35 -0.23
C SER A 949 -6.97 -19.93 -1.35
N THR A 950 -6.89 -21.25 -1.57
CA THR A 950 -7.64 -21.99 -2.59
C THR A 950 -9.11 -22.20 -2.23
N LEU A 951 -9.45 -22.23 -0.95
CA LEU A 951 -10.79 -22.54 -0.44
C LEU A 951 -11.46 -21.36 0.26
N THR A 952 -10.80 -20.25 0.44
CA THR A 952 -11.32 -19.05 1.12
C THR A 952 -12.64 -18.57 0.53
N ASP A 953 -12.80 -18.63 -0.80
CA ASP A 953 -14.02 -18.20 -1.47
C ASP A 953 -15.14 -19.25 -1.39
N ALA A 954 -14.81 -20.53 -1.31
CA ALA A 954 -15.78 -21.62 -1.21
C ALA A 954 -16.28 -21.81 0.24
N LEU A 955 -15.41 -21.60 1.21
CA LEU A 955 -15.65 -21.77 2.65
C LEU A 955 -15.67 -20.43 3.37
N LYS A 956 -16.65 -19.59 3.04
CA LYS A 956 -16.91 -18.32 3.73
C LYS A 956 -18.38 -18.20 4.11
N TYR A 957 -18.61 -17.63 5.26
CA TYR A 957 -19.92 -17.20 5.71
C TYR A 957 -19.83 -15.77 6.20
N ASP A 958 -20.55 -14.88 5.53
CA ASP A 958 -20.61 -13.46 5.89
C ASP A 958 -22.06 -13.11 6.26
N LYS A 959 -22.28 -12.60 7.46
CA LYS A 959 -23.58 -12.08 7.90
C LYS A 959 -23.43 -10.62 8.33
N ARG A 960 -24.27 -9.77 7.75
CA ARG A 960 -24.24 -8.34 7.98
C ARG A 960 -25.62 -7.84 8.38
N SER A 961 -25.67 -6.85 9.27
CA SER A 961 -26.88 -6.15 9.64
C SER A 961 -26.56 -4.69 9.93
N SER A 962 -27.45 -3.80 9.55
CA SER A 962 -27.31 -2.38 9.82
C SER A 962 -28.65 -1.78 10.26
N GLY A 963 -28.63 -1.00 11.33
CA GLY A 963 -29.74 -0.16 11.74
C GLY A 963 -29.98 1.07 10.86
N TYR A 964 -29.08 1.32 9.86
CA TYR A 964 -29.17 2.51 9.01
C TYR A 964 -30.39 2.52 8.10
N SER A 965 -30.80 1.36 7.60
CA SER A 965 -31.98 1.22 6.76
C SER A 965 -33.29 1.65 7.44
N ASN A 966 -33.34 1.49 8.77
CA ASN A 966 -34.50 1.89 9.57
C ASN A 966 -34.51 3.38 9.95
N ALA A 967 -33.37 4.07 9.89
CA ALA A 967 -33.23 5.48 10.24
C ALA A 967 -33.57 6.45 9.07
N ILE A 968 -33.53 5.98 7.83
CA ILE A 968 -33.81 6.81 6.64
C ILE A 968 -35.30 6.96 6.37
N GLN A 969 -36.15 6.11 6.93
CA GLN A 969 -37.60 6.17 6.72
C GLN A 969 -38.32 7.36 7.38
N TRP A 970 -37.60 8.23 8.09
CA TRP A 970 -38.20 9.34 8.86
C TRP A 970 -37.76 10.75 8.43
N TYR A 971 -37.17 10.93 7.24
CA TYR A 971 -36.86 12.27 6.73
C TYR A 971 -37.26 12.44 5.28
#